data_07d304509d257cad979a00cda0863972
#
_entry.id   07d304509d257cad979a00cda0863972
#
_cell.length_a   1.000
_cell.length_b   1.000
_cell.length_c   1.000
_cell.angle_alpha   90.00
_cell.angle_beta   90.00
_cell.angle_gamma   90.00
#
_symmetry.space_group_name_H-M   'P 1'
#
loop_
_entity.id
_entity.type
_entity.pdbx_description
1 polymer ?
#
loop_
_entity_poly.entity_id
_entity_poly.type
_entity_poly.pdbx_seq_one_letter_code
_entity_poly.pdbx_strand_id
1 'polypeptide(L)'
;MKHKRRFICRMICALALSAPLVVKAQSEQSFVLDTLHLPGTMNVVEPELLKKGVVNNALDALNGQTAGVNVTSNGLDRMAMLNSVRVRGTTSIMGGNDPLVIIDGVTSDVATLATIYPADIESFTVLKNASETALYGSRGASGVIQVKTKKGTGRGFQISYEGNCGLEAMCKSMEMLNAAEYIAAAQKLGLEYNDKGYNTNFRKAITRTGQVQNHYLAFSGGTPHSNYRASFGYIDHNTIIRSKGYRNLVAKIDVTQKAFGDRLTGDFGVFGSSFKNNDIFDNQMLFYSADAMNPTYPYDRVNGSWLKNGSASQINPPGALLVERNDTKNMNFNAHLKLSYDISKDLSVSGFGAYSYASNENDQFCPTWVWAQGNLYRGEFKSEEWLANVQANYQHVWGIHDLKAMAGAEYQKDVRSGFWTSAKGITNNDMGYHNIGVAASRPFGGTDSNYEDPSLASVMAGADYTLLGRYAVSVSVRGDGSSMVGDDHTWGFFPSLSLSWNMKREKWLRHIDDITMLKLRTGYGRSGNLGGISSYTTMNTVRQNGIVSINSSPTVTMGMIRNNNPDLKWETRSTWNIGADVGLWNNRLVMTAEYYYSKTTDMLYAYDVPVPPFAYDKLLANIGSMSNQGLEIGFSVTPVQKKDMELNINMNLAWQKNKLLSLSGEYEGMQMSAADVTAMGGLSGAGQHGGYNNVVYQIVGQPLGVFYLPHCKGLVVVGNGHYRYDIEDLDRNGTVDLSDGGDRYIAGQATPKVTLGSNVSFRYRDWYLSLQMNGAFGHKIFDGTGLAYNNMSSFPDYNVLKGAPEKNIVDQNVSDYWLENGDYLNIEYLTVGYDVPIKKGVVKSLRLSLSVNNLATITGYSGLTPMINSYVVNSTMGIDDKRTYPVYRTYSMGLSIQF
;
A
#
# COMPACT_ATOMS: atom_id res chain seq x y z
N MET A 1 33.11 -9.78 -0.87
CA MET A 1 32.71 -8.40 -1.26
C MET A 1 33.67 -7.70 -2.23
N LYS A 2 34.98 -7.60 -2.01
CA LYS A 2 35.90 -6.90 -2.95
C LYS A 2 35.99 -7.55 -4.34
N HIS A 3 35.86 -8.85 -4.48
CA HIS A 3 35.94 -9.57 -5.77
C HIS A 3 34.68 -9.40 -6.62
N LYS A 4 33.48 -9.46 -6.04
CA LYS A 4 32.21 -9.21 -6.75
C LYS A 4 32.12 -7.81 -7.34
N ARG A 5 32.59 -6.78 -6.62
CA ARG A 5 32.60 -5.37 -7.10
C ARG A 5 33.47 -5.17 -8.34
N ARG A 6 34.57 -5.89 -8.46
CA ARG A 6 35.48 -5.75 -9.62
C ARG A 6 34.97 -6.41 -10.90
N PHE A 7 34.17 -7.45 -10.79
CA PHE A 7 33.63 -8.17 -11.94
C PHE A 7 32.46 -7.40 -12.58
N ILE A 8 31.55 -6.89 -11.79
CA ILE A 8 30.39 -6.10 -12.27
C ILE A 8 30.84 -4.79 -12.94
N CYS A 9 31.79 -4.05 -12.35
CA CYS A 9 32.36 -2.84 -12.96
C CYS A 9 33.06 -3.12 -14.28
N ARG A 10 33.78 -4.25 -14.43
CA ARG A 10 34.51 -4.56 -15.66
C ARG A 10 33.59 -4.90 -16.84
N MET A 11 32.43 -5.47 -16.59
CA MET A 11 31.48 -5.81 -17.66
C MET A 11 30.74 -4.58 -18.19
N ILE A 12 30.41 -3.61 -17.35
CA ILE A 12 29.78 -2.33 -17.76
C ILE A 12 30.76 -1.49 -18.60
N CYS A 13 32.04 -1.46 -18.24
CA CYS A 13 33.09 -0.73 -19.03
C CYS A 13 33.38 -1.39 -20.40
N ALA A 14 33.20 -2.71 -20.54
CA ALA A 14 33.48 -3.41 -21.82
C ALA A 14 32.37 -3.19 -22.86
N LEU A 15 31.09 -2.98 -22.44
CA LEU A 15 29.97 -2.70 -23.34
C LEU A 15 29.91 -1.24 -23.83
N ALA A 16 30.57 -0.30 -23.13
CA ALA A 16 30.54 1.11 -23.49
C ALA A 16 31.60 1.49 -24.60
N LEU A 17 32.48 0.56 -25.01
CA LEU A 17 33.63 0.88 -25.84
C LEU A 17 33.61 0.38 -27.30
N SER A 18 32.50 -0.24 -27.78
CA SER A 18 32.47 -0.82 -29.12
C SER A 18 31.28 -0.41 -29.98
N ALA A 19 31.21 0.82 -30.43
CA ALA A 19 30.44 1.19 -31.63
C ALA A 19 30.88 2.54 -32.21
N PRO A 20 31.18 2.62 -33.51
CA PRO A 20 31.30 3.94 -34.18
C PRO A 20 30.25 4.17 -35.30
N LEU A 21 29.78 5.42 -35.36
CA LEU A 21 29.43 6.26 -36.53
C LEU A 21 28.16 5.96 -37.34
N VAL A 22 27.32 6.85 -37.70
CA VAL A 22 27.12 8.25 -38.11
C VAL A 22 25.73 8.45 -38.74
N VAL A 23 24.99 9.46 -38.43
CA VAL A 23 24.35 10.63 -39.05
C VAL A 23 22.82 10.74 -39.16
N LYS A 24 22.31 11.82 -38.53
CA LYS A 24 21.18 12.77 -38.72
C LYS A 24 19.71 12.38 -38.49
N ALA A 25 19.21 12.92 -37.57
CA ALA A 25 18.30 13.92 -36.97
C ALA A 25 16.77 13.72 -37.13
N GLN A 26 16.13 13.67 -36.07
CA GLN A 26 14.94 14.37 -35.55
C GLN A 26 13.96 13.54 -34.74
N SER A 27 13.67 14.12 -33.65
CA SER A 27 12.50 14.23 -32.77
C SER A 27 12.38 13.31 -31.58
N GLU A 28 12.08 13.98 -30.52
CA GLU A 28 11.84 13.52 -29.17
C GLU A 28 10.93 12.31 -29.07
N GLN A 29 11.45 11.29 -28.42
CA GLN A 29 10.60 10.40 -27.60
C GLN A 29 11.51 9.69 -26.61
N SER A 30 11.32 10.01 -25.29
CA SER A 30 11.79 9.11 -24.26
C SER A 30 11.15 7.74 -24.52
N PHE A 31 11.90 6.66 -24.45
CA PHE A 31 11.35 5.34 -24.43
C PHE A 31 10.64 5.10 -23.09
N VAL A 32 9.54 5.79 -22.90
CA VAL A 32 8.36 5.20 -22.29
C VAL A 32 7.83 4.32 -23.41
N LEU A 33 7.73 3.03 -23.20
CA LEU A 33 7.05 2.11 -24.12
C LEU A 33 5.85 2.86 -24.67
N ASP A 34 5.92 3.19 -25.96
CA ASP A 34 4.93 4.09 -26.57
C ASP A 34 3.55 3.48 -26.36
N THR A 35 2.69 4.19 -25.68
CA THR A 35 1.32 3.77 -25.34
C THR A 35 0.49 3.39 -26.57
N LEU A 36 0.95 3.68 -27.80
CA LEU A 36 0.33 3.27 -29.05
C LEU A 36 0.37 1.75 -29.28
N HIS A 37 1.30 1.04 -28.68
CA HIS A 37 1.45 -0.41 -28.84
C HIS A 37 1.19 -1.17 -27.54
N LEU A 38 1.16 -0.46 -26.40
CA LEU A 38 0.85 -1.03 -25.10
C LEU A 38 -0.64 -1.35 -24.92
N PRO A 39 -0.94 -2.31 -24.09
CA PRO A 39 -2.30 -2.71 -23.81
C PRO A 39 -3.11 -1.61 -23.15
N GLY A 40 -4.25 -1.31 -23.73
CA GLY A 40 -5.38 -0.65 -23.12
C GLY A 40 -5.16 0.79 -22.61
N THR A 41 -5.82 1.73 -23.24
CA THR A 41 -5.92 3.15 -22.81
C THR A 41 -6.39 3.35 -21.35
N MET A 42 -6.95 2.31 -20.73
CA MET A 42 -7.49 2.35 -19.36
C MET A 42 -6.44 2.11 -18.25
N ASN A 43 -5.17 1.88 -18.60
CA ASN A 43 -4.08 1.80 -17.62
C ASN A 43 -3.45 3.18 -17.31
N VAL A 44 -3.83 4.19 -18.06
CA VAL A 44 -3.40 5.58 -17.84
C VAL A 44 -4.53 6.34 -17.17
N VAL A 45 -4.24 6.93 -16.02
CA VAL A 45 -5.16 7.81 -15.28
C VAL A 45 -4.76 9.24 -15.58
N GLU A 46 -5.58 9.89 -16.42
CA GLU A 46 -5.37 11.28 -16.86
C GLU A 46 -5.76 12.29 -15.78
N PRO A 47 -5.27 13.54 -15.85
CA PRO A 47 -5.54 14.58 -14.84
C PRO A 47 -7.03 14.84 -14.61
N GLU A 48 -7.86 14.68 -15.66
CA GLU A 48 -9.29 14.88 -15.59
C GLU A 48 -10.00 13.87 -14.69
N LEU A 49 -9.41 12.66 -14.55
CA LEU A 49 -9.92 11.59 -13.69
C LEU A 49 -9.37 11.67 -12.26
N LEU A 50 -8.33 12.47 -12.04
CA LEU A 50 -7.78 12.64 -10.70
C LEU A 50 -8.80 13.36 -9.81
N LYS A 51 -8.84 12.96 -8.57
CA LYS A 51 -9.81 13.41 -7.57
C LYS A 51 -9.86 14.94 -7.47
N LYS A 52 -11.04 15.51 -7.67
CA LYS A 52 -11.30 16.97 -7.62
C LYS A 52 -11.87 17.41 -6.27
N GLY A 53 -11.39 16.89 -5.17
CA GLY A 53 -11.78 17.23 -3.80
C GLY A 53 -10.55 17.39 -2.92
N VAL A 54 -10.71 17.32 -1.61
CA VAL A 54 -9.57 17.23 -0.71
C VAL A 54 -8.87 15.90 -0.97
N VAL A 55 -7.70 15.97 -1.58
CA VAL A 55 -6.80 14.85 -1.79
C VAL A 55 -5.59 15.10 -0.91
N ASN A 56 -5.42 14.29 0.13
CA ASN A 56 -4.31 14.44 1.06
C ASN A 56 -3.10 13.60 0.66
N ASN A 57 -3.31 12.64 -0.26
CA ASN A 57 -2.32 11.65 -0.64
C ASN A 57 -2.49 11.30 -2.13
N ALA A 58 -1.39 11.17 -2.87
CA ALA A 58 -1.39 10.79 -4.28
C ALA A 58 -2.06 9.42 -4.54
N LEU A 59 -1.98 8.49 -3.59
CA LEU A 59 -2.62 7.17 -3.67
C LEU A 59 -4.16 7.25 -3.62
N ASP A 60 -4.72 8.23 -2.91
CA ASP A 60 -6.17 8.47 -2.91
C ASP A 60 -6.67 8.80 -4.32
N ALA A 61 -5.84 9.45 -5.13
CA ALA A 61 -6.17 9.79 -6.51
C ALA A 61 -6.18 8.56 -7.44
N LEU A 62 -5.44 7.51 -7.09
CA LEU A 62 -5.34 6.27 -7.88
C LEU A 62 -6.46 5.27 -7.53
N ASN A 63 -7.06 5.38 -6.36
CA ASN A 63 -8.02 4.41 -5.84
C ASN A 63 -9.26 4.30 -6.77
N GLY A 64 -9.58 3.07 -7.21
CA GLY A 64 -10.73 2.80 -8.09
C GLY A 64 -10.61 3.32 -9.53
N GLN A 65 -9.46 3.88 -9.94
CA GLN A 65 -9.27 4.44 -11.28
C GLN A 65 -8.83 3.39 -12.31
N THR A 66 -8.23 2.30 -11.87
CA THR A 66 -7.70 1.26 -12.76
C THR A 66 -8.10 -0.13 -12.26
N ALA A 67 -8.62 -0.98 -13.15
CA ALA A 67 -8.98 -2.35 -12.83
C ALA A 67 -7.78 -3.15 -12.30
N GLY A 68 -7.98 -3.95 -11.25
CA GLY A 68 -6.94 -4.78 -10.65
C GLY A 68 -5.93 -4.01 -9.77
N VAL A 69 -6.13 -2.71 -9.55
CA VAL A 69 -5.36 -1.91 -8.58
C VAL A 69 -6.22 -1.66 -7.35
N ASN A 70 -5.74 -2.15 -6.23
CA ASN A 70 -6.43 -2.03 -4.95
C ASN A 70 -5.61 -1.14 -4.01
N VAL A 71 -6.19 -0.03 -3.62
CA VAL A 71 -5.66 0.85 -2.56
C VAL A 71 -6.64 0.70 -1.41
N THR A 72 -6.26 -0.07 -0.41
CA THR A 72 -7.12 -0.29 0.76
C THR A 72 -6.73 0.62 1.90
N SER A 73 -7.71 1.30 2.46
CA SER A 73 -7.57 1.91 3.76
C SER A 73 -7.90 0.87 4.83
N ASN A 74 -6.98 0.61 5.72
CA ASN A 74 -7.17 -0.40 6.76
C ASN A 74 -8.16 0.00 7.86
N GLY A 75 -9.05 0.98 7.63
CA GLY A 75 -9.89 1.55 8.69
C GLY A 75 -9.09 2.16 9.84
N LEU A 76 -7.80 1.85 9.92
CA LEU A 76 -6.79 2.50 10.72
C LEU A 76 -6.38 3.77 9.98
N ASP A 77 -5.79 4.70 10.66
CA ASP A 77 -5.29 5.96 10.16
C ASP A 77 -4.90 5.94 8.65
N ARG A 78 -5.20 7.02 7.93
CA ARG A 78 -4.84 7.18 6.50
C ARG A 78 -3.35 6.98 6.20
N MET A 79 -2.48 7.08 7.21
CA MET A 79 -1.07 6.77 7.09
C MET A 79 -0.80 5.26 6.96
N ALA A 80 -1.65 4.40 7.53
CA ALA A 80 -1.57 2.96 7.31
C ALA A 80 -1.98 2.52 5.89
N MET A 81 -2.63 3.39 5.12
CA MET A 81 -2.89 3.18 3.69
C MET A 81 -1.64 3.00 2.86
N LEU A 82 -0.50 3.54 3.28
CA LEU A 82 0.74 3.55 2.53
C LEU A 82 1.26 2.14 2.21
N ASN A 83 0.87 1.16 3.00
CA ASN A 83 1.38 -0.22 2.89
C ASN A 83 0.43 -1.19 2.18
N SER A 84 -0.64 -0.70 1.56
CA SER A 84 -1.69 -1.59 1.05
C SER A 84 -2.08 -1.35 -0.41
N VAL A 85 -1.14 -0.93 -1.24
CA VAL A 85 -1.33 -0.91 -2.70
C VAL A 85 -1.02 -2.30 -3.26
N ARG A 86 -1.97 -2.89 -3.96
CA ARG A 86 -1.78 -4.20 -4.60
C ARG A 86 -2.21 -4.13 -6.06
N VAL A 87 -1.37 -4.69 -6.93
CA VAL A 87 -1.67 -4.84 -8.35
C VAL A 87 -1.90 -6.32 -8.65
N ARG A 88 -3.14 -6.68 -9.02
CA ARG A 88 -3.56 -8.08 -9.26
C ARG A 88 -3.40 -8.99 -8.04
N GLY A 89 -3.58 -8.43 -6.84
CA GLY A 89 -3.58 -9.18 -5.58
C GLY A 89 -2.18 -9.50 -5.04
N THR A 90 -2.15 -10.43 -4.08
CA THR A 90 -0.92 -10.89 -3.41
C THR A 90 -0.23 -11.93 -4.28
N THR A 91 1.07 -11.79 -4.49
CA THR A 91 1.88 -12.62 -5.41
C THR A 91 2.96 -13.41 -4.72
N SER A 92 3.27 -13.10 -3.47
CA SER A 92 4.24 -13.81 -2.62
C SER A 92 3.77 -13.77 -1.16
N ILE A 93 4.20 -14.75 -0.37
CA ILE A 93 3.95 -14.78 1.08
C ILE A 93 4.99 -13.93 1.82
N MET A 94 6.27 -14.07 1.48
CA MET A 94 7.38 -13.38 2.15
C MET A 94 8.13 -12.39 1.26
N GLY A 95 8.04 -12.53 -0.06
CA GLY A 95 8.84 -11.80 -1.04
C GLY A 95 8.43 -10.34 -1.29
N GLY A 96 7.53 -9.78 -0.51
CA GLY A 96 7.00 -8.43 -0.76
C GLY A 96 5.97 -8.39 -1.90
N ASN A 97 4.99 -7.51 -1.79
CA ASN A 97 3.89 -7.42 -2.73
C ASN A 97 3.58 -5.98 -3.17
N ASP A 98 4.40 -5.03 -2.75
CA ASP A 98 4.23 -3.63 -3.12
C ASP A 98 4.69 -3.41 -4.56
N PRO A 99 3.95 -2.65 -5.37
CA PRO A 99 4.37 -2.32 -6.72
C PRO A 99 5.61 -1.41 -6.69
N LEU A 100 6.46 -1.58 -7.69
CA LEU A 100 7.54 -0.64 -7.96
C LEU A 100 6.94 0.71 -8.35
N VAL A 101 7.38 1.80 -7.73
CA VAL A 101 6.99 3.15 -8.10
C VAL A 101 8.14 3.81 -8.86
N ILE A 102 7.81 4.49 -9.96
CA ILE A 102 8.77 5.27 -10.76
C ILE A 102 8.23 6.68 -10.93
N ILE A 103 8.94 7.66 -10.40
CA ILE A 103 8.56 9.07 -10.46
C ILE A 103 9.51 9.81 -11.37
N ASP A 104 9.04 10.26 -12.54
CA ASP A 104 9.84 10.92 -13.58
C ASP A 104 11.12 10.17 -13.97
N GLY A 105 11.07 8.82 -13.92
CA GLY A 105 12.19 7.92 -14.23
C GLY A 105 13.03 7.51 -13.01
N VAL A 106 12.83 8.12 -11.86
CA VAL A 106 13.54 7.76 -10.61
C VAL A 106 12.81 6.60 -9.93
N THR A 107 13.55 5.55 -9.58
CA THR A 107 13.05 4.46 -8.74
C THR A 107 12.62 5.00 -7.38
N SER A 108 11.50 4.54 -6.89
CA SER A 108 10.90 5.02 -5.66
C SER A 108 9.99 3.95 -5.04
N ASP A 109 9.32 4.28 -3.96
CA ASP A 109 8.39 3.43 -3.24
C ASP A 109 7.02 4.10 -3.03
N VAL A 110 6.07 3.30 -2.52
CA VAL A 110 4.71 3.74 -2.23
C VAL A 110 4.69 4.84 -1.15
N ALA A 111 5.62 4.80 -0.20
CA ALA A 111 5.71 5.79 0.88
C ALA A 111 6.17 7.17 0.34
N THR A 112 7.14 7.18 -0.54
CA THR A 112 7.59 8.41 -1.22
C THR A 112 6.48 8.97 -2.12
N LEU A 113 5.79 8.11 -2.89
CA LEU A 113 4.65 8.53 -3.72
C LEU A 113 3.58 9.23 -2.89
N ALA A 114 3.29 8.74 -1.70
CA ALA A 114 2.30 9.35 -0.82
C ALA A 114 2.69 10.76 -0.35
N THR A 115 3.96 11.13 -0.38
CA THR A 115 4.42 12.47 0.00
C THR A 115 4.35 13.47 -1.14
N ILE A 116 4.21 13.03 -2.41
CA ILE A 116 4.06 13.93 -3.56
C ILE A 116 2.73 14.68 -3.44
N TYR A 117 2.77 15.98 -3.71
CA TYR A 117 1.55 16.77 -3.72
C TYR A 117 0.70 16.40 -4.95
N PRO A 118 -0.57 16.02 -4.76
CA PRO A 118 -1.40 15.48 -5.86
C PRO A 118 -1.54 16.40 -7.06
N ALA A 119 -1.52 17.75 -6.87
CA ALA A 119 -1.60 18.71 -7.95
C ALA A 119 -0.36 18.76 -8.85
N ASP A 120 0.79 18.20 -8.42
CA ASP A 120 1.98 18.05 -9.27
C ASP A 120 1.88 16.86 -10.22
N ILE A 121 0.96 15.95 -10.01
CA ILE A 121 0.84 14.76 -10.83
C ILE A 121 0.16 15.12 -12.16
N GLU A 122 0.78 14.73 -13.26
CA GLU A 122 0.22 14.81 -14.61
C GLU A 122 -0.57 13.54 -14.93
N SER A 123 0.01 12.36 -14.68
CA SER A 123 -0.65 11.09 -14.93
C SER A 123 -0.04 9.95 -14.13
N PHE A 124 -0.85 8.91 -13.92
CA PHE A 124 -0.38 7.59 -13.49
C PHE A 124 -0.50 6.61 -14.65
N THR A 125 0.51 5.78 -14.84
CA THR A 125 0.45 4.61 -15.72
C THR A 125 0.73 3.37 -14.90
N VAL A 126 -0.21 2.42 -14.89
CA VAL A 126 -0.04 1.18 -14.14
C VAL A 126 0.29 0.04 -15.10
N LEU A 127 1.51 -0.47 -15.01
CA LEU A 127 2.00 -1.60 -15.81
C LEU A 127 1.69 -2.88 -15.03
N LYS A 128 0.88 -3.75 -15.60
CA LYS A 128 0.35 -4.95 -14.96
C LYS A 128 0.77 -6.24 -15.67
N ASN A 129 1.01 -6.14 -16.97
CA ASN A 129 1.33 -7.29 -17.82
C ASN A 129 2.83 -7.59 -17.77
N ALA A 130 3.18 -8.86 -17.86
CA ALA A 130 4.57 -9.26 -17.78
C ALA A 130 5.43 -8.70 -18.93
N SER A 131 4.84 -8.50 -20.12
CA SER A 131 5.54 -7.84 -21.25
C SER A 131 5.88 -6.38 -20.97
N GLU A 132 5.11 -5.71 -20.10
CA GLU A 132 5.35 -4.34 -19.67
C GLU A 132 6.33 -4.29 -18.50
N THR A 133 6.18 -5.21 -17.56
CA THR A 133 6.95 -5.23 -16.31
C THR A 133 8.30 -5.93 -16.44
N ALA A 134 8.51 -6.77 -17.47
CA ALA A 134 9.78 -7.48 -17.70
C ALA A 134 10.98 -6.51 -17.88
N LEU A 135 10.78 -5.33 -18.45
CA LEU A 135 11.82 -4.30 -18.55
C LEU A 135 12.23 -3.73 -17.18
N TYR A 136 11.45 -3.97 -16.13
CA TYR A 136 11.78 -3.62 -14.74
C TYR A 136 12.33 -4.80 -13.95
N GLY A 137 12.47 -5.97 -14.61
CA GLY A 137 13.17 -7.16 -14.14
C GLY A 137 12.71 -7.65 -12.79
N SER A 138 13.66 -7.76 -11.88
CA SER A 138 13.50 -8.25 -10.52
C SER A 138 12.61 -7.39 -9.61
N ARG A 139 12.28 -6.18 -10.02
CA ARG A 139 11.45 -5.25 -9.25
C ARG A 139 10.02 -5.15 -9.78
N GLY A 140 9.76 -5.71 -10.97
CA GLY A 140 8.48 -5.60 -11.67
C GLY A 140 7.43 -6.65 -11.31
N ALA A 141 7.74 -7.65 -10.47
CA ALA A 141 6.85 -8.79 -10.22
C ALA A 141 5.50 -8.40 -9.62
N SER A 142 5.44 -7.42 -8.76
CA SER A 142 4.21 -6.94 -8.12
C SER A 142 3.52 -5.80 -8.89
N GLY A 143 3.92 -5.57 -10.17
CA GLY A 143 3.46 -4.46 -11.00
C GLY A 143 4.32 -3.20 -10.85
N VAL A 144 4.10 -2.23 -11.74
CA VAL A 144 4.84 -0.96 -11.73
C VAL A 144 3.85 0.20 -11.85
N ILE A 145 4.01 1.20 -11.00
CA ILE A 145 3.26 2.47 -11.05
C ILE A 145 4.22 3.54 -11.53
N GLN A 146 4.05 3.97 -12.76
CA GLN A 146 4.77 5.11 -13.31
C GLN A 146 4.00 6.39 -13.03
N VAL A 147 4.66 7.36 -12.48
CA VAL A 147 4.13 8.69 -12.16
C VAL A 147 4.86 9.71 -13.02
N LYS A 148 4.11 10.38 -13.86
CA LYS A 148 4.59 11.60 -14.51
C LYS A 148 4.13 12.81 -13.72
N THR A 149 5.05 13.73 -13.47
CA THR A 149 4.70 15.00 -12.86
C THR A 149 4.61 16.09 -13.91
N LYS A 150 3.83 17.12 -13.60
CA LYS A 150 3.66 18.29 -14.47
C LYS A 150 4.99 19.02 -14.67
N LYS A 151 5.32 19.28 -15.92
CA LYS A 151 6.52 20.06 -16.34
C LYS A 151 6.13 21.47 -16.81
N GLY A 152 7.14 22.30 -17.04
CA GLY A 152 6.96 23.61 -17.65
C GLY A 152 6.42 23.48 -19.07
N THR A 153 5.52 24.37 -19.46
CA THR A 153 5.04 24.50 -20.84
C THR A 153 5.79 25.61 -21.53
N GLY A 154 6.17 25.46 -22.80
CA GLY A 154 6.86 26.49 -23.59
C GLY A 154 6.04 27.76 -23.89
N ARG A 155 5.05 28.05 -23.08
CA ARG A 155 4.12 29.18 -23.17
C ARG A 155 4.36 30.08 -21.99
N GLY A 156 4.82 31.28 -22.16
CA GLY A 156 4.90 32.38 -21.22
C GLY A 156 4.85 32.06 -19.73
N PHE A 157 5.03 33.02 -18.89
CA PHE A 157 4.99 32.82 -17.43
C PHE A 157 3.54 32.61 -16.93
N GLN A 158 3.33 31.60 -16.07
CA GLN A 158 2.06 31.27 -15.46
C GLN A 158 2.26 31.01 -13.96
N ILE A 159 1.31 31.47 -13.17
CA ILE A 159 1.21 31.17 -11.74
C ILE A 159 -0.11 30.44 -11.52
N SER A 160 -0.07 29.34 -10.78
CA SER A 160 -1.28 28.63 -10.34
C SER A 160 -1.27 28.46 -8.83
N TYR A 161 -2.43 28.71 -8.22
CA TYR A 161 -2.68 28.45 -6.82
C TYR A 161 -3.90 27.55 -6.67
N GLU A 162 -3.77 26.52 -5.85
CA GLU A 162 -4.87 25.65 -5.42
C GLU A 162 -4.91 25.59 -3.90
N GLY A 163 -6.07 25.82 -3.31
CA GLY A 163 -6.27 25.76 -1.86
C GLY A 163 -7.55 25.02 -1.52
N ASN A 164 -7.49 24.19 -0.48
CA ASN A 164 -8.64 23.48 0.07
C ASN A 164 -8.64 23.60 1.59
N CYS A 165 -9.82 23.83 2.18
CA CYS A 165 -10.05 23.79 3.61
C CYS A 165 -11.22 22.87 3.89
N GLY A 166 -11.10 21.99 4.90
CA GLY A 166 -12.14 21.03 5.24
C GLY A 166 -12.29 20.80 6.74
N LEU A 167 -13.49 20.36 7.11
CA LEU A 167 -13.85 19.90 8.44
C LEU A 167 -14.20 18.43 8.40
N GLU A 168 -13.73 17.68 9.40
CA GLU A 168 -13.95 16.26 9.51
C GLU A 168 -14.84 15.94 10.70
N ALA A 169 -15.84 15.11 10.47
CA ALA A 169 -16.76 14.63 11.49
C ALA A 169 -16.85 13.11 11.47
N MET A 170 -16.84 12.48 12.63
CA MET A 170 -17.04 11.03 12.77
C MET A 170 -18.44 10.64 12.26
N CYS A 171 -18.53 9.60 11.41
CA CYS A 171 -19.77 9.16 10.78
C CYS A 171 -20.51 8.08 11.57
N LYS A 172 -19.76 7.16 12.20
CA LYS A 172 -20.29 6.02 12.94
C LYS A 172 -19.45 5.78 14.18
N SER A 173 -20.07 5.46 15.30
CA SER A 173 -19.42 5.05 16.53
C SER A 173 -20.14 3.85 17.12
N MET A 174 -19.47 3.09 17.96
CA MET A 174 -20.10 2.03 18.73
C MET A 174 -21.04 2.61 19.79
N GLU A 175 -22.18 1.98 19.99
CA GLU A 175 -23.14 2.32 21.02
C GLU A 175 -22.87 1.47 22.27
N MET A 176 -21.95 1.93 23.11
CA MET A 176 -21.66 1.34 24.41
C MET A 176 -22.71 1.73 25.45
N LEU A 177 -22.83 0.94 26.52
CA LEU A 177 -23.69 1.31 27.65
C LEU A 177 -23.26 2.65 28.24
N ASN A 178 -24.20 3.56 28.49
CA ASN A 178 -23.97 4.74 29.34
C ASN A 178 -24.03 4.35 30.81
N ALA A 179 -23.73 5.29 31.74
CA ALA A 179 -23.67 4.99 33.17
C ALA A 179 -24.96 4.39 33.72
N ALA A 180 -26.14 4.92 33.35
CA ALA A 180 -27.44 4.41 33.84
C ALA A 180 -27.72 3.01 33.28
N GLU A 181 -27.47 2.78 32.00
CA GLU A 181 -27.64 1.47 31.35
C GLU A 181 -26.66 0.42 31.91
N TYR A 182 -25.40 0.82 32.18
CA TYR A 182 -24.38 -0.03 32.78
C TYR A 182 -24.78 -0.47 34.20
N ILE A 183 -25.23 0.46 35.06
CA ILE A 183 -25.67 0.19 36.43
C ILE A 183 -26.92 -0.74 36.41
N ALA A 184 -27.89 -0.42 35.55
CA ALA A 184 -29.10 -1.25 35.42
C ALA A 184 -28.77 -2.67 34.95
N ALA A 185 -27.85 -2.85 34.01
CA ALA A 185 -27.39 -4.15 33.54
C ALA A 185 -26.67 -4.94 34.65
N ALA A 186 -25.77 -4.31 35.40
CA ALA A 186 -25.08 -4.95 36.53
C ALA A 186 -26.04 -5.38 37.64
N GLN A 187 -27.00 -4.54 38.01
CA GLN A 187 -28.03 -4.83 39.00
C GLN A 187 -28.95 -5.98 38.56
N LYS A 188 -29.38 -5.96 37.28
CA LYS A 188 -30.22 -7.02 36.72
C LYS A 188 -29.56 -8.40 36.76
N LEU A 189 -28.22 -8.42 36.57
CA LEU A 189 -27.42 -9.64 36.58
C LEU A 189 -26.88 -10.02 37.98
N GLY A 190 -27.13 -9.19 39.01
CA GLY A 190 -26.63 -9.41 40.36
C GLY A 190 -25.14 -9.32 40.51
N LEU A 191 -24.48 -8.52 39.62
CA LEU A 191 -23.03 -8.35 39.59
C LEU A 191 -22.57 -7.18 40.46
N GLU A 192 -21.46 -7.34 41.15
CA GLU A 192 -20.79 -6.23 41.86
C GLU A 192 -20.18 -5.27 40.83
N TYR A 193 -20.40 -3.99 40.99
CA TYR A 193 -19.87 -2.96 40.11
C TYR A 193 -19.34 -1.76 40.90
N ASN A 194 -18.42 -1.02 40.27
CA ASN A 194 -17.84 0.18 40.88
C ASN A 194 -18.44 1.44 40.24
N ASP A 195 -19.25 2.15 41.01
CA ASP A 195 -19.85 3.42 40.57
C ASP A 195 -19.07 4.61 41.16
N LYS A 196 -18.63 5.54 40.30
CA LYS A 196 -17.93 6.78 40.69
C LYS A 196 -18.81 8.02 40.48
N GLY A 197 -20.06 7.84 40.10
CA GLY A 197 -21.04 8.92 39.98
C GLY A 197 -20.94 9.79 38.76
N TYR A 198 -20.15 9.40 37.76
CA TYR A 198 -20.00 10.11 36.50
C TYR A 198 -20.86 9.45 35.39
N ASN A 199 -20.98 10.13 34.25
CA ASN A 199 -21.58 9.58 33.02
C ASN A 199 -20.71 10.04 31.84
N THR A 200 -19.64 9.31 31.56
CA THR A 200 -18.61 9.67 30.62
C THR A 200 -18.77 8.90 29.31
N ASN A 201 -18.94 9.61 28.21
CA ASN A 201 -18.76 9.03 26.88
C ASN A 201 -17.28 9.22 26.47
N PHE A 202 -16.47 8.20 26.73
CA PHE A 202 -15.03 8.25 26.48
C PHE A 202 -14.70 8.41 24.99
N ARG A 203 -15.46 7.82 24.09
CA ARG A 203 -15.27 7.97 22.63
C ARG A 203 -15.41 9.45 22.21
N LYS A 204 -16.43 10.14 22.72
CA LYS A 204 -16.61 11.58 22.50
C LYS A 204 -15.51 12.41 23.17
N ALA A 205 -15.03 11.98 24.32
CA ALA A 205 -14.00 12.69 25.08
C ALA A 205 -12.63 12.68 24.39
N ILE A 206 -12.27 11.60 23.66
CA ILE A 206 -11.01 11.49 22.92
C ILE A 206 -11.06 12.08 21.51
N THR A 207 -12.26 12.36 20.99
CA THR A 207 -12.45 12.86 19.61
C THR A 207 -12.73 14.37 19.59
N ARG A 208 -12.56 14.95 18.43
CA ARG A 208 -12.86 16.35 18.07
C ARG A 208 -13.33 16.45 16.63
N THR A 209 -13.83 17.59 16.22
CA THR A 209 -13.93 17.96 14.80
C THR A 209 -12.54 18.11 14.24
N GLY A 210 -12.18 17.30 13.25
CA GLY A 210 -10.91 17.40 12.56
C GLY A 210 -10.90 18.58 11.58
N GLN A 211 -9.70 19.03 11.20
CA GLN A 211 -9.49 20.13 10.27
C GLN A 211 -8.38 19.77 9.30
N VAL A 212 -8.58 20.06 8.02
CA VAL A 212 -7.57 19.87 6.99
C VAL A 212 -7.43 21.13 6.15
N GLN A 213 -6.19 21.51 5.85
CA GLN A 213 -5.85 22.62 4.98
C GLN A 213 -4.77 22.16 3.99
N ASN A 214 -5.02 22.38 2.70
CA ASN A 214 -4.08 22.09 1.63
C ASN A 214 -3.84 23.36 0.84
N HIS A 215 -2.59 23.73 0.63
CA HIS A 215 -2.17 24.87 -0.16
C HIS A 215 -1.12 24.45 -1.17
N TYR A 216 -1.31 24.85 -2.41
CA TYR A 216 -0.39 24.56 -3.49
C TYR A 216 -0.17 25.78 -4.35
N LEU A 217 1.10 26.08 -4.64
CA LEU A 217 1.50 27.18 -5.49
C LEU A 217 2.50 26.68 -6.53
N ALA A 218 2.28 26.98 -7.80
CA ALA A 218 3.21 26.61 -8.86
C ALA A 218 3.49 27.77 -9.80
N PHE A 219 4.72 27.84 -10.22
CA PHE A 219 5.25 28.77 -11.20
C PHE A 219 5.76 27.97 -12.39
N SER A 220 5.33 28.28 -13.59
CA SER A 220 5.79 27.61 -14.78
C SER A 220 5.96 28.61 -15.92
N GLY A 221 6.89 28.29 -16.83
CA GLY A 221 7.11 29.13 -17.99
C GLY A 221 8.13 28.51 -18.90
N GLY A 222 8.45 29.23 -19.97
CA GLY A 222 9.50 28.81 -20.88
C GLY A 222 9.33 29.27 -22.30
N THR A 223 10.18 28.74 -23.13
CA THR A 223 10.22 28.85 -24.58
C THR A 223 10.16 27.46 -25.21
N PRO A 224 10.08 27.31 -26.53
CA PRO A 224 10.17 25.97 -27.16
C PRO A 224 11.46 25.20 -26.83
N HIS A 225 12.53 25.92 -26.45
CA HIS A 225 13.83 25.32 -26.18
C HIS A 225 14.18 25.25 -24.68
N SER A 226 13.46 25.94 -23.81
CA SER A 226 13.74 25.99 -22.37
C SER A 226 12.45 26.10 -21.58
N ASN A 227 12.17 25.10 -20.76
CA ASN A 227 10.98 25.04 -19.92
C ASN A 227 11.39 24.88 -18.46
N TYR A 228 10.64 25.53 -17.57
CA TYR A 228 10.84 25.37 -16.14
C TYR A 228 9.51 25.36 -15.41
N ARG A 229 9.48 24.62 -14.30
CA ARG A 229 8.38 24.61 -13.34
C ARG A 229 8.96 24.51 -11.93
N ALA A 230 8.42 25.31 -11.02
CA ALA A 230 8.64 25.21 -9.58
C ALA A 230 7.31 25.13 -8.88
N SER A 231 7.18 24.24 -7.90
CA SER A 231 5.95 24.09 -7.11
C SER A 231 6.26 23.95 -5.63
N PHE A 232 5.31 24.38 -4.80
CA PHE A 232 5.31 24.29 -3.35
C PHE A 232 3.96 23.83 -2.87
N GLY A 233 3.93 22.76 -2.10
CA GLY A 233 2.73 22.18 -1.49
C GLY A 233 2.84 22.17 0.02
N TYR A 234 1.75 22.49 0.71
CA TYR A 234 1.63 22.43 2.16
C TYR A 234 0.30 21.77 2.55
N ILE A 235 0.38 20.76 3.41
CA ILE A 235 -0.78 20.08 3.98
C ILE A 235 -0.65 20.16 5.49
N ASP A 236 -1.72 20.61 6.17
CA ASP A 236 -1.86 20.57 7.64
C ASP A 236 -3.17 19.86 7.96
N HIS A 237 -3.08 18.73 8.63
CA HIS A 237 -4.21 17.89 8.96
C HIS A 237 -4.25 17.59 10.45
N ASN A 238 -5.21 18.16 11.13
CA ASN A 238 -5.56 17.86 12.49
C ASN A 238 -6.71 16.86 12.49
N THR A 239 -6.45 15.61 12.83
CA THR A 239 -7.41 14.50 12.73
C THR A 239 -8.57 14.62 13.72
N ILE A 240 -9.56 13.74 13.57
CA ILE A 240 -10.68 13.62 14.53
C ILE A 240 -10.25 13.15 15.91
N ILE A 241 -9.04 12.62 16.09
CA ILE A 241 -8.47 12.25 17.39
C ILE A 241 -7.78 13.48 17.98
N ARG A 242 -8.03 13.76 19.25
CA ARG A 242 -7.31 14.81 19.98
C ARG A 242 -5.81 14.50 20.01
N SER A 243 -4.98 15.52 19.95
CA SER A 243 -3.51 15.44 19.99
C SER A 243 -2.86 14.75 18.78
N LYS A 244 -3.63 14.34 17.77
CA LYS A 244 -3.11 13.67 16.60
C LYS A 244 -3.24 14.54 15.35
N GLY A 245 -2.21 14.54 14.49
CA GLY A 245 -2.22 15.28 13.25
C GLY A 245 -0.90 15.16 12.50
N TYR A 246 -0.87 15.59 11.25
CA TYR A 246 0.35 15.59 10.45
C TYR A 246 0.47 16.85 9.59
N ARG A 247 1.69 17.13 9.20
CA ARG A 247 2.06 18.20 8.26
C ARG A 247 2.96 17.65 7.18
N ASN A 248 2.72 18.08 5.96
CA ASN A 248 3.58 17.74 4.84
C ASN A 248 3.93 19.02 4.08
N LEU A 249 5.22 19.28 3.92
CA LEU A 249 5.76 20.34 3.08
C LEU A 249 6.48 19.69 1.90
N VAL A 250 6.16 20.12 0.68
CA VAL A 250 6.70 19.58 -0.55
C VAL A 250 7.22 20.72 -1.41
N ALA A 251 8.38 20.54 -2.03
CA ALA A 251 8.92 21.44 -3.02
C ALA A 251 9.46 20.65 -4.20
N LYS A 252 9.21 21.14 -5.42
CA LYS A 252 9.68 20.51 -6.65
C LYS A 252 10.14 21.57 -7.65
N ILE A 253 11.21 21.26 -8.38
CA ILE A 253 11.73 22.08 -9.48
C ILE A 253 12.07 21.14 -10.65
N ASP A 254 11.58 21.48 -11.83
CA ASP A 254 11.90 20.83 -13.09
C ASP A 254 12.36 21.85 -14.10
N VAL A 255 13.41 21.51 -14.83
CA VAL A 255 13.96 22.28 -15.93
C VAL A 255 14.25 21.38 -17.10
N THR A 256 13.72 21.70 -18.26
CA THR A 256 14.07 21.06 -19.54
C THR A 256 14.74 22.07 -20.42
N GLN A 257 15.95 21.77 -20.90
CA GLN A 257 16.73 22.61 -21.79
C GLN A 257 17.13 21.84 -23.04
N LYS A 258 16.92 22.45 -24.20
CA LYS A 258 17.40 21.96 -25.49
C LYS A 258 18.56 22.77 -26.00
N ALA A 259 19.51 22.11 -26.66
CA ALA A 259 20.71 22.69 -27.21
C ALA A 259 21.12 22.03 -28.53
N PHE A 260 22.09 22.60 -29.24
CA PHE A 260 22.66 22.09 -30.48
C PHE A 260 21.59 21.87 -31.58
N GLY A 261 20.69 22.85 -31.78
CA GLY A 261 19.60 22.72 -32.74
C GLY A 261 18.63 21.59 -32.37
N ASP A 262 18.29 21.54 -31.11
CA ASP A 262 17.38 20.56 -30.46
C ASP A 262 17.86 19.10 -30.45
N ARG A 263 19.14 18.86 -30.80
CA ARG A 263 19.70 17.50 -30.75
C ARG A 263 20.03 17.04 -29.33
N LEU A 264 20.36 17.96 -28.44
CA LEU A 264 20.60 17.65 -27.04
C LEU A 264 19.42 18.14 -26.20
N THR A 265 18.79 17.25 -25.48
CA THR A 265 17.79 17.58 -24.46
C THR A 265 18.32 17.19 -23.09
N GLY A 266 18.35 18.16 -22.19
CA GLY A 266 18.66 17.95 -20.77
C GLY A 266 17.39 18.14 -19.94
N ASP A 267 17.02 17.14 -19.17
CA ASP A 267 15.97 17.21 -18.16
C ASP A 267 16.60 17.12 -16.77
N PHE A 268 16.40 18.13 -15.97
CA PHE A 268 16.83 18.19 -14.58
C PHE A 268 15.62 18.34 -13.67
N GLY A 269 15.53 17.51 -12.64
CA GLY A 269 14.48 17.58 -11.65
C GLY A 269 15.01 17.42 -10.23
N VAL A 270 14.41 18.16 -9.31
CA VAL A 270 14.65 18.06 -7.87
C VAL A 270 13.30 18.04 -7.16
N PHE A 271 13.15 17.12 -6.23
CA PHE A 271 12.00 16.96 -5.37
C PHE A 271 12.47 16.86 -3.91
N GLY A 272 11.78 17.56 -3.02
CA GLY A 272 12.00 17.44 -1.59
C GLY A 272 10.69 17.44 -0.82
N SER A 273 10.58 16.61 0.21
CA SER A 273 9.45 16.62 1.13
C SER A 273 9.88 16.50 2.58
N SER A 274 9.11 17.13 3.48
CA SER A 274 9.25 17.02 4.92
C SER A 274 7.89 16.73 5.53
N PHE A 275 7.71 15.50 5.93
CA PHE A 275 6.48 14.99 6.54
C PHE A 275 6.71 14.82 8.05
N LYS A 276 5.83 15.39 8.87
CA LYS A 276 5.82 15.25 10.32
C LYS A 276 4.47 14.73 10.77
N ASN A 277 4.47 13.65 11.51
CA ASN A 277 3.28 13.04 12.09
C ASN A 277 3.41 13.02 13.61
N ASN A 278 2.40 13.53 14.28
CA ASN A 278 2.25 13.43 15.73
C ASN A 278 1.17 12.39 16.00
N ASP A 279 1.55 11.27 16.58
CA ASP A 279 0.66 10.16 16.86
C ASP A 279 0.74 9.74 18.34
N ILE A 280 -0.10 8.81 18.72
CA ILE A 280 -0.11 8.15 20.01
C ILE A 280 0.68 6.84 19.86
N PHE A 281 1.40 6.44 20.91
CA PHE A 281 2.21 5.21 20.89
C PHE A 281 1.38 3.98 20.49
N ASP A 282 0.18 3.81 21.07
CA ASP A 282 -0.77 2.76 20.70
C ASP A 282 -2.18 3.34 20.51
N ASN A 283 -2.44 3.86 19.31
CA ASN A 283 -3.76 4.42 18.98
C ASN A 283 -4.87 3.36 18.92
N GLN A 284 -4.53 2.11 18.65
CA GLN A 284 -5.52 1.02 18.68
C GLN A 284 -5.98 0.76 20.11
N MET A 285 -5.07 0.79 21.07
CA MET A 285 -5.40 0.66 22.49
C MET A 285 -6.25 1.84 22.97
N LEU A 286 -6.10 3.03 22.41
CA LEU A 286 -6.93 4.20 22.75
C LEU A 286 -8.41 3.95 22.45
N PHE A 287 -8.74 3.41 21.28
CA PHE A 287 -10.13 3.10 20.92
C PHE A 287 -10.70 1.97 21.76
N TYR A 288 -9.93 0.90 21.91
CA TYR A 288 -10.29 -0.21 22.78
C TYR A 288 -10.57 0.26 24.21
N SER A 289 -9.70 1.06 24.78
CA SER A 289 -9.86 1.61 26.11
C SER A 289 -11.08 2.52 26.22
N ALA A 290 -11.32 3.38 25.23
CA ALA A 290 -12.46 4.28 25.22
C ALA A 290 -13.80 3.57 25.19
N ASP A 291 -13.89 2.42 24.52
CA ASP A 291 -15.10 1.62 24.45
C ASP A 291 -15.28 0.70 25.67
N ALA A 292 -14.19 0.13 26.17
CA ALA A 292 -14.22 -0.84 27.27
C ALA A 292 -14.26 -0.19 28.67
N MET A 293 -13.99 1.11 28.78
CA MET A 293 -13.91 1.80 30.08
C MET A 293 -15.28 1.88 30.77
N ASN A 294 -15.30 1.71 32.12
CA ASN A 294 -16.49 1.90 32.93
C ASN A 294 -17.06 3.32 32.77
N PRO A 295 -18.30 3.49 32.26
CA PRO A 295 -18.86 4.80 31.94
C PRO A 295 -19.16 5.65 33.18
N THR A 296 -19.16 5.07 34.37
CA THR A 296 -19.33 5.82 35.62
C THR A 296 -18.05 6.51 36.07
N TYR A 297 -16.92 6.31 35.41
CA TYR A 297 -15.63 6.92 35.71
C TYR A 297 -15.46 8.29 35.07
N PRO A 298 -14.70 9.22 35.69
CA PRO A 298 -14.37 10.49 35.06
C PRO A 298 -13.35 10.31 33.93
N TYR A 299 -13.38 11.23 32.97
CA TYR A 299 -12.35 11.28 31.92
C TYR A 299 -11.01 11.79 32.43
N ASP A 300 -11.04 12.79 33.35
CA ASP A 300 -9.86 13.44 33.89
C ASP A 300 -9.33 12.76 35.16
N ARG A 301 -8.15 13.20 35.61
CA ARG A 301 -7.54 12.73 36.85
C ARG A 301 -8.41 13.12 38.06
N VAL A 302 -8.50 12.24 39.03
CA VAL A 302 -9.09 12.50 40.33
C VAL A 302 -7.98 12.41 41.39
N ASN A 303 -7.78 13.47 42.15
CA ASN A 303 -6.68 13.58 43.13
C ASN A 303 -5.30 13.28 42.52
N GLY A 304 -5.08 13.76 41.30
CA GLY A 304 -3.82 13.58 40.57
C GLY A 304 -3.60 12.22 39.91
N SER A 305 -4.53 11.27 40.05
CA SER A 305 -4.40 9.91 39.53
C SER A 305 -5.49 9.59 38.55
N TRP A 306 -5.15 8.78 37.53
CA TRP A 306 -6.12 8.21 36.61
C TRP A 306 -6.84 7.02 37.26
N LEU A 307 -8.17 6.98 37.14
CA LEU A 307 -8.95 5.82 37.56
C LEU A 307 -8.87 4.74 36.47
N LYS A 308 -8.66 3.51 36.92
CA LYS A 308 -8.60 2.31 36.05
C LYS A 308 -9.81 1.41 36.35
N ASN A 309 -10.26 0.64 35.36
CA ASN A 309 -11.28 -0.37 35.56
C ASN A 309 -10.84 -1.42 36.59
N GLY A 310 -11.66 -1.74 37.54
CA GLY A 310 -11.56 -2.78 38.58
C GLY A 310 -10.31 -3.65 38.55
N SER A 311 -10.47 -4.94 38.35
CA SER A 311 -9.39 -5.92 38.17
C SER A 311 -8.78 -5.94 36.78
N ALA A 312 -9.33 -5.21 35.81
CA ALA A 312 -8.87 -5.19 34.43
C ALA A 312 -7.59 -4.36 34.28
N SER A 313 -6.46 -4.97 34.61
CA SER A 313 -5.14 -4.33 34.57
C SER A 313 -4.68 -3.88 33.18
N GLN A 314 -5.38 -4.32 32.14
CA GLN A 314 -5.01 -4.06 30.73
C GLN A 314 -5.74 -2.86 30.13
N ILE A 315 -6.77 -2.31 30.77
CA ILE A 315 -7.48 -1.13 30.31
C ILE A 315 -6.90 0.12 30.95
N ASN A 316 -6.18 0.88 30.18
CA ASN A 316 -5.69 2.19 30.58
C ASN A 316 -6.72 3.28 30.31
N PRO A 317 -6.86 4.28 31.21
CA PRO A 317 -7.77 5.39 30.98
C PRO A 317 -7.44 6.12 29.67
N PRO A 318 -8.46 6.44 28.82
CA PRO A 318 -8.21 7.07 27.51
C PRO A 318 -7.47 8.40 27.62
N GLY A 319 -7.71 9.17 28.68
CA GLY A 319 -7.00 10.42 28.94
C GLY A 319 -5.50 10.23 29.23
N ALA A 320 -5.13 9.08 29.84
CA ALA A 320 -3.73 8.71 30.04
C ALA A 320 -3.05 8.34 28.72
N LEU A 321 -3.73 7.59 27.87
CA LEU A 321 -3.21 7.17 26.55
C LEU A 321 -3.00 8.35 25.60
N LEU A 322 -3.83 9.40 25.68
CA LEU A 322 -3.65 10.61 24.88
C LEU A 322 -2.35 11.39 25.18
N VAL A 323 -1.69 11.09 26.30
CA VAL A 323 -0.39 11.68 26.64
C VAL A 323 0.78 10.96 26.00
N GLU A 324 0.57 9.72 25.54
CA GLU A 324 1.57 8.97 24.78
C GLU A 324 1.98 9.72 23.52
N ARG A 325 3.19 9.49 23.06
CA ARG A 325 3.73 10.05 21.82
C ARG A 325 4.34 8.96 20.95
N ASN A 326 4.09 9.09 19.66
CA ASN A 326 4.76 8.35 18.60
C ASN A 326 4.97 9.34 17.45
N ASP A 327 5.96 10.19 17.59
CA ASP A 327 6.24 11.24 16.65
C ASP A 327 7.17 10.72 15.56
N THR A 328 6.78 10.91 14.29
CA THR A 328 7.56 10.49 13.14
C THR A 328 7.87 11.70 12.26
N LYS A 329 9.11 11.78 11.79
CA LYS A 329 9.54 12.77 10.82
C LYS A 329 10.22 12.07 9.66
N ASN A 330 9.62 12.18 8.47
CA ASN A 330 10.19 11.68 7.22
C ASN A 330 10.68 12.84 6.37
N MET A 331 11.88 12.72 5.88
CA MET A 331 12.45 13.65 4.90
C MET A 331 12.83 12.85 3.66
N ASN A 332 12.37 13.29 2.50
CA ASN A 332 12.75 12.71 1.22
C ASN A 332 13.38 13.80 0.34
N PHE A 333 14.42 13.43 -0.37
CA PHE A 333 15.07 14.26 -1.37
C PHE A 333 15.41 13.39 -2.57
N ASN A 334 15.00 13.81 -3.77
CA ASN A 334 15.35 13.15 -5.02
C ASN A 334 15.84 14.19 -6.00
N ALA A 335 16.94 13.90 -6.68
CA ALA A 335 17.47 14.69 -7.79
C ALA A 335 17.79 13.79 -8.96
N HIS A 336 17.47 14.22 -10.17
CA HIS A 336 17.83 13.48 -11.38
C HIS A 336 18.27 14.40 -12.50
N LEU A 337 19.08 13.84 -13.38
CA LEU A 337 19.51 14.45 -14.63
C LEU A 337 19.40 13.41 -15.75
N LYS A 338 18.67 13.74 -16.79
CA LYS A 338 18.63 13.00 -18.05
C LYS A 338 19.23 13.84 -19.16
N LEU A 339 20.19 13.29 -19.87
CA LEU A 339 20.75 13.87 -21.08
C LEU A 339 20.40 12.94 -22.24
N SER A 340 19.70 13.44 -23.24
CA SER A 340 19.36 12.70 -24.45
C SER A 340 19.95 13.40 -25.66
N TYR A 341 20.70 12.67 -26.47
CA TYR A 341 21.35 13.19 -27.66
C TYR A 341 20.90 12.42 -28.90
N ASP A 342 20.32 13.14 -29.85
CA ASP A 342 19.93 12.61 -31.16
C ASP A 342 21.16 12.54 -32.08
N ILE A 343 21.73 11.34 -32.18
CA ILE A 343 22.85 11.07 -33.09
C ILE A 343 22.37 11.21 -34.52
N SER A 344 21.19 10.68 -34.81
CA SER A 344 20.51 10.78 -36.10
C SER A 344 19.01 10.94 -35.91
N LYS A 345 18.25 11.07 -37.00
CA LYS A 345 16.76 11.05 -36.93
C LYS A 345 16.19 9.72 -36.46
N ASP A 346 16.98 8.65 -36.52
CA ASP A 346 16.55 7.29 -36.20
C ASP A 346 17.26 6.74 -34.96
N LEU A 347 18.33 7.37 -34.47
CA LEU A 347 19.15 6.88 -33.37
C LEU A 347 19.40 7.97 -32.34
N SER A 348 19.00 7.70 -31.12
CA SER A 348 19.32 8.54 -29.97
C SER A 348 20.04 7.74 -28.87
N VAL A 349 20.83 8.42 -28.08
CA VAL A 349 21.48 7.88 -26.88
C VAL A 349 21.13 8.77 -25.71
N SER A 350 20.80 8.15 -24.58
CA SER A 350 20.51 8.89 -23.36
C SER A 350 21.30 8.34 -22.18
N GLY A 351 21.73 9.25 -21.31
CA GLY A 351 22.26 8.96 -20.00
C GLY A 351 21.31 9.51 -18.93
N PHE A 352 21.04 8.73 -17.91
CA PHE A 352 20.23 9.11 -16.77
C PHE A 352 21.00 8.85 -15.49
N GLY A 353 21.00 9.83 -14.59
CA GLY A 353 21.53 9.69 -13.24
C GLY A 353 20.55 10.21 -12.23
N ALA A 354 20.35 9.49 -11.13
CA ALA A 354 19.50 9.92 -10.03
C ALA A 354 20.16 9.63 -8.68
N TYR A 355 19.88 10.50 -7.73
CA TYR A 355 20.19 10.34 -6.32
C TYR A 355 18.93 10.53 -5.48
N SER A 356 18.66 9.57 -4.62
CA SER A 356 17.56 9.62 -3.67
C SER A 356 18.09 9.50 -2.25
N TYR A 357 17.58 10.32 -1.35
CA TYR A 357 17.84 10.28 0.08
C TYR A 357 16.53 10.26 0.84
N ALA A 358 16.39 9.34 1.77
CA ALA A 358 15.29 9.29 2.70
C ALA A 358 15.80 9.16 4.14
N SER A 359 15.20 9.91 5.06
CA SER A 359 15.45 9.80 6.50
C SER A 359 14.13 9.67 7.22
N ASN A 360 14.05 8.70 8.12
CA ASN A 360 12.92 8.47 9.01
C ASN A 360 13.42 8.58 10.45
N GLU A 361 12.95 9.58 11.17
CA GLU A 361 13.11 9.74 12.62
C GLU A 361 11.82 9.27 13.29
N ASN A 362 11.91 8.36 14.28
CA ASN A 362 10.79 7.90 15.09
C ASN A 362 11.11 8.03 16.55
N ASP A 363 10.32 8.81 17.27
CA ASP A 363 10.46 9.11 18.67
C ASP A 363 9.20 8.69 19.43
N GLN A 364 9.34 7.79 20.43
CA GLN A 364 8.21 7.27 21.19
C GLN A 364 8.37 7.52 22.67
N PHE A 365 7.23 7.79 23.31
CA PHE A 365 7.13 7.98 24.74
C PHE A 365 5.82 7.37 25.25
N CYS A 366 5.96 6.44 26.20
CA CYS A 366 4.85 5.91 26.97
C CYS A 366 5.11 6.17 28.46
N PRO A 367 4.28 6.96 29.14
CA PRO A 367 4.51 7.35 30.52
C PRO A 367 4.28 6.22 31.53
N THR A 368 4.83 6.35 32.73
CA THR A 368 4.74 5.34 33.81
C THR A 368 3.33 5.11 34.35
N TRP A 369 2.41 6.01 34.16
CA TRP A 369 1.00 5.79 34.53
C TRP A 369 0.22 4.96 33.50
N VAL A 370 0.77 4.73 32.31
CA VAL A 370 0.25 3.78 31.34
C VAL A 370 0.92 2.42 31.52
N TRP A 371 2.25 2.38 31.46
CA TRP A 371 3.05 1.21 31.72
C TRP A 371 3.94 1.47 32.94
N ALA A 372 3.93 0.60 33.91
CA ALA A 372 4.59 0.83 35.21
C ALA A 372 6.06 1.26 35.12
N GLN A 373 6.79 0.81 34.11
CA GLN A 373 8.17 1.24 33.85
C GLN A 373 8.25 2.37 32.80
N GLY A 374 7.16 2.69 32.13
CA GLY A 374 7.18 3.55 30.96
C GLY A 374 8.00 2.95 29.81
N ASN A 375 8.06 3.64 28.69
CA ASN A 375 8.89 3.28 27.56
C ASN A 375 9.35 4.52 26.80
N LEU A 376 10.63 4.58 26.50
CA LEU A 376 11.24 5.57 25.63
C LEU A 376 11.87 4.84 24.44
N TYR A 377 11.71 5.40 23.26
CA TYR A 377 12.36 4.91 22.04
C TYR A 377 12.76 6.11 21.18
N ARG A 378 13.94 6.04 20.61
CA ARG A 378 14.41 6.97 19.58
C ARG A 378 15.11 6.18 18.50
N GLY A 379 14.71 6.38 17.25
CA GLY A 379 15.31 5.72 16.10
C GLY A 379 15.48 6.66 14.92
N GLU A 380 16.58 6.52 14.21
CA GLU A 380 16.84 7.19 12.95
C GLU A 380 17.26 6.16 11.92
N PHE A 381 16.57 6.14 10.77
CA PHE A 381 16.84 5.26 9.65
C PHE A 381 17.06 6.10 8.40
N LYS A 382 18.12 5.79 7.66
CA LYS A 382 18.51 6.50 6.44
C LYS A 382 18.62 5.52 5.27
N SER A 383 18.21 5.97 4.11
CA SER A 383 18.40 5.27 2.85
C SER A 383 18.94 6.23 1.80
N GLU A 384 19.97 5.82 1.12
CA GLU A 384 20.58 6.53 -0.01
C GLU A 384 20.56 5.61 -1.23
N GLU A 385 20.03 6.09 -2.34
CA GLU A 385 20.00 5.34 -3.60
C GLU A 385 20.72 6.13 -4.70
N TRP A 386 21.62 5.47 -5.39
CA TRP A 386 22.27 5.95 -6.58
C TRP A 386 21.84 5.10 -7.77
N LEU A 387 21.31 5.74 -8.81
CA LEU A 387 20.88 5.11 -10.05
C LEU A 387 21.62 5.74 -11.21
N ALA A 388 22.23 4.93 -12.06
CA ALA A 388 22.80 5.35 -13.32
C ALA A 388 22.33 4.41 -14.44
N ASN A 389 21.89 5.00 -15.55
CA ASN A 389 21.39 4.26 -16.71
C ASN A 389 21.95 4.89 -17.99
N VAL A 390 22.34 4.04 -18.95
CA VAL A 390 22.68 4.44 -20.31
C VAL A 390 21.86 3.62 -21.27
N GLN A 391 21.24 4.28 -22.25
CA GLN A 391 20.34 3.66 -23.19
C GLN A 391 20.52 4.20 -24.61
N ALA A 392 20.54 3.31 -25.59
CA ALA A 392 20.44 3.63 -27.01
C ALA A 392 19.05 3.26 -27.52
N ASN A 393 18.42 4.14 -28.29
CA ASN A 393 17.12 3.94 -28.89
C ASN A 393 17.24 4.14 -30.40
N TYR A 394 16.69 3.19 -31.15
CA TYR A 394 16.61 3.22 -32.60
C TYR A 394 15.15 3.16 -33.02
N GLN A 395 14.71 4.03 -33.91
CA GLN A 395 13.40 4.01 -34.51
C GLN A 395 13.50 4.31 -36.01
N HIS A 396 12.93 3.45 -36.82
CA HIS A 396 12.90 3.67 -38.26
C HIS A 396 11.60 3.16 -38.87
N VAL A 397 11.01 3.96 -39.76
CA VAL A 397 9.82 3.62 -40.53
C VAL A 397 10.18 3.54 -42.00
N TRP A 398 9.99 2.34 -42.60
CA TRP A 398 10.18 2.13 -44.03
C TRP A 398 8.97 1.51 -44.65
N GLY A 399 8.23 2.33 -45.40
CA GLY A 399 6.97 1.91 -46.05
C GLY A 399 5.94 1.43 -45.01
N ILE A 400 5.68 0.13 -45.00
CA ILE A 400 4.69 -0.51 -44.13
C ILE A 400 5.29 -1.05 -42.83
N HIS A 401 6.57 -0.88 -42.64
CA HIS A 401 7.33 -1.40 -41.49
C HIS A 401 7.69 -0.26 -40.53
N ASP A 402 7.42 -0.44 -39.25
CA ASP A 402 7.85 0.44 -38.16
C ASP A 402 8.60 -0.40 -37.15
N LEU A 403 9.88 -0.11 -36.96
CA LEU A 403 10.75 -0.78 -36.01
C LEU A 403 11.22 0.22 -34.96
N LYS A 404 11.02 -0.12 -33.70
CA LYS A 404 11.62 0.54 -32.54
C LYS A 404 12.48 -0.50 -31.84
N ALA A 405 13.69 -0.15 -31.48
CA ALA A 405 14.59 -1.02 -30.74
C ALA A 405 15.31 -0.22 -29.65
N MET A 406 15.61 -0.86 -28.55
CA MET A 406 16.37 -0.28 -27.45
C MET A 406 17.41 -1.27 -26.93
N ALA A 407 18.51 -0.74 -26.44
CA ALA A 407 19.47 -1.48 -25.62
C ALA A 407 20.01 -0.56 -24.54
N GLY A 408 20.21 -1.08 -23.35
CA GLY A 408 20.68 -0.28 -22.22
C GLY A 408 21.32 -1.10 -21.11
N ALA A 409 21.99 -0.36 -20.24
CA ALA A 409 22.56 -0.88 -18.99
C ALA A 409 22.23 0.06 -17.85
N GLU A 410 22.01 -0.50 -16.68
CA GLU A 410 21.62 0.21 -15.46
C GLU A 410 22.43 -0.32 -14.28
N TYR A 411 22.83 0.58 -13.42
CA TYR A 411 23.44 0.25 -12.13
C TYR A 411 22.73 1.02 -11.01
N GLN A 412 22.35 0.29 -10.00
CA GLN A 412 21.75 0.84 -8.78
C GLN A 412 22.55 0.39 -7.57
N LYS A 413 22.70 1.29 -6.62
CA LYS A 413 23.27 1.01 -5.31
C LYS A 413 22.42 1.67 -4.25
N ASP A 414 21.94 0.86 -3.30
CA ASP A 414 21.28 1.31 -2.10
C ASP A 414 22.25 1.26 -0.92
N VAL A 415 22.16 2.24 -0.04
CA VAL A 415 22.85 2.23 1.25
C VAL A 415 21.79 2.52 2.30
N ARG A 416 21.59 1.57 3.21
CA ARG A 416 20.63 1.68 4.30
C ARG A 416 21.36 1.58 5.62
N SER A 417 21.09 2.53 6.51
CA SER A 417 21.64 2.52 7.86
C SER A 417 20.58 2.93 8.86
N GLY A 418 20.68 2.40 10.06
CA GLY A 418 19.77 2.72 11.16
C GLY A 418 20.50 2.67 12.48
N PHE A 419 20.03 3.50 13.39
CA PHE A 419 20.43 3.49 14.80
C PHE A 419 19.17 3.69 15.63
N TRP A 420 19.01 2.90 16.69
CA TRP A 420 17.91 3.08 17.63
C TRP A 420 18.32 2.74 19.05
N THR A 421 17.60 3.36 19.97
CA THR A 421 17.74 3.07 21.39
C THR A 421 16.39 3.10 22.09
N SER A 422 16.19 2.16 22.99
CA SER A 422 15.01 2.09 23.87
C SER A 422 15.43 2.06 25.34
N ALA A 423 14.58 2.61 26.21
CA ALA A 423 14.84 2.62 27.63
C ALA A 423 13.52 2.54 28.43
N LYS A 424 13.61 2.00 29.64
CA LYS A 424 12.51 1.78 30.58
C LYS A 424 12.90 2.27 31.96
N GLY A 425 11.94 2.29 32.90
CA GLY A 425 12.19 2.79 34.26
C GLY A 425 12.31 4.32 34.27
N ILE A 426 11.34 5.00 33.66
CA ILE A 426 11.31 6.46 33.57
C ILE A 426 11.16 7.06 34.95
N THR A 427 12.07 7.95 35.36
CA THR A 427 12.03 8.64 36.64
C THR A 427 11.32 10.00 36.57
N ASN A 428 11.24 10.60 35.41
CA ASN A 428 10.56 11.87 35.17
C ASN A 428 9.81 11.84 33.83
N ASN A 429 8.48 11.83 33.86
CA ASN A 429 7.62 11.80 32.69
C ASN A 429 7.57 13.13 31.90
N ASP A 430 7.94 14.26 32.53
CA ASP A 430 7.83 15.60 31.90
C ASP A 430 8.85 15.79 30.76
N MET A 431 9.95 15.02 30.80
CA MET A 431 10.97 15.07 29.73
C MET A 431 10.54 14.40 28.44
N GLY A 432 9.51 13.54 28.46
CA GLY A 432 9.10 12.75 27.30
C GLY A 432 10.27 11.97 26.72
N TYR A 433 10.34 11.86 25.40
CA TYR A 433 11.46 11.19 24.68
C TYR A 433 12.69 12.10 24.48
N HIS A 434 12.62 13.38 24.91
CA HIS A 434 13.72 14.34 24.66
C HIS A 434 14.97 14.06 25.47
N ASN A 435 14.85 13.32 26.56
CA ASN A 435 16.01 12.90 27.36
C ASN A 435 15.92 11.42 27.75
N ILE A 436 16.55 10.56 26.96
CA ILE A 436 16.59 9.11 27.25
C ILE A 436 17.40 8.78 28.53
N GLY A 437 18.22 9.73 28.99
CA GLY A 437 19.01 9.61 30.21
C GLY A 437 18.18 9.54 31.52
N VAL A 438 16.89 9.98 31.48
CA VAL A 438 16.00 9.90 32.67
C VAL A 438 15.50 8.48 32.96
N ALA A 439 15.78 7.53 32.07
CA ALA A 439 15.39 6.13 32.25
C ALA A 439 16.48 5.33 32.95
N ALA A 440 16.07 4.60 33.98
CA ALA A 440 16.97 3.82 34.84
C ALA A 440 17.52 2.55 34.14
N SER A 441 16.81 2.01 33.17
CA SER A 441 17.15 0.76 32.52
C SER A 441 17.19 0.88 31.00
N ARG A 442 18.27 0.37 30.41
CA ARG A 442 18.39 0.11 28.98
C ARG A 442 18.40 -1.39 28.78
N PRO A 443 17.31 -2.00 28.25
CA PRO A 443 17.25 -3.43 28.05
C PRO A 443 18.39 -3.92 27.15
N PHE A 444 18.90 -5.13 27.41
CA PHE A 444 19.83 -5.79 26.49
C PHE A 444 19.19 -5.90 25.11
N GLY A 445 19.93 -5.52 24.05
CA GLY A 445 19.39 -5.42 22.68
C GLY A 445 18.50 -4.21 22.42
N GLY A 446 18.24 -3.34 23.42
CA GLY A 446 17.46 -2.12 23.27
C GLY A 446 18.20 -0.99 22.57
N THR A 447 19.51 -1.10 22.38
CA THR A 447 20.31 -0.17 21.59
C THR A 447 21.04 -0.95 20.52
N ASP A 448 20.85 -0.59 19.27
CA ASP A 448 21.44 -1.32 18.14
C ASP A 448 21.57 -0.41 16.90
N SER A 449 22.26 -0.92 15.88
CA SER A 449 22.40 -0.28 14.58
C SER A 449 22.45 -1.31 13.48
N ASN A 450 22.09 -0.92 12.28
CA ASN A 450 22.22 -1.75 11.08
C ASN A 450 22.86 -0.98 9.95
N TYR A 451 23.44 -1.73 9.02
CA TYR A 451 24.01 -1.20 7.79
C TYR A 451 23.86 -2.23 6.68
N GLU A 452 23.33 -1.81 5.52
CA GLU A 452 23.22 -2.63 4.32
C GLU A 452 23.60 -1.79 3.10
N ASP A 453 24.30 -2.39 2.11
CA ASP A 453 24.66 -1.73 0.86
C ASP A 453 24.43 -2.61 -0.39
N PRO A 454 23.19 -3.09 -0.61
CA PRO A 454 22.90 -3.92 -1.78
C PRO A 454 23.13 -3.17 -3.08
N SER A 455 23.51 -3.92 -4.12
CA SER A 455 23.70 -3.39 -5.46
C SER A 455 23.03 -4.27 -6.51
N LEU A 456 22.55 -3.62 -7.57
CA LEU A 456 21.90 -4.25 -8.71
C LEU A 456 22.54 -3.72 -9.99
N ALA A 457 22.99 -4.62 -10.86
CA ALA A 457 23.46 -4.30 -12.20
C ALA A 457 22.54 -4.97 -13.21
N SER A 458 22.15 -4.24 -14.26
CA SER A 458 21.20 -4.75 -15.23
C SER A 458 21.62 -4.45 -16.65
N VAL A 459 21.30 -5.37 -17.55
CA VAL A 459 21.41 -5.18 -18.99
C VAL A 459 20.05 -5.47 -19.62
N MET A 460 19.63 -4.68 -20.59
CA MET A 460 18.32 -4.81 -21.19
C MET A 460 18.35 -4.56 -22.69
N ALA A 461 17.52 -5.28 -23.42
CA ALA A 461 17.26 -5.05 -24.82
C ALA A 461 15.79 -5.32 -25.15
N GLY A 462 15.26 -4.57 -26.09
CA GLY A 462 13.89 -4.74 -26.57
C GLY A 462 13.73 -4.28 -27.99
N ALA A 463 12.71 -4.83 -28.67
CA ALA A 463 12.32 -4.40 -29.99
C ALA A 463 10.80 -4.49 -30.16
N ASP A 464 10.22 -3.44 -30.72
CA ASP A 464 8.82 -3.36 -31.15
C ASP A 464 8.80 -3.26 -32.67
N TYR A 465 8.13 -4.22 -33.32
CA TYR A 465 7.97 -4.21 -34.75
C TYR A 465 6.50 -4.19 -35.13
N THR A 466 6.12 -3.21 -35.91
CA THR A 466 4.74 -3.06 -36.41
C THR A 466 4.70 -3.17 -37.92
N LEU A 467 3.90 -4.10 -38.43
CA LEU A 467 3.65 -4.32 -39.84
C LEU A 467 2.30 -3.74 -40.25
N LEU A 468 2.28 -2.90 -41.29
CA LEU A 468 1.08 -2.28 -41.86
C LEU A 468 0.28 -1.41 -40.88
N GLY A 469 0.87 -1.11 -39.69
CA GLY A 469 0.14 -0.52 -38.56
C GLY A 469 -0.98 -1.43 -38.02
N ARG A 470 -0.94 -2.74 -38.31
CA ARG A 470 -1.98 -3.73 -37.91
C ARG A 470 -1.44 -4.78 -36.97
N TYR A 471 -0.31 -5.36 -37.26
CA TYR A 471 0.30 -6.47 -36.53
C TYR A 471 1.52 -5.92 -35.79
N ALA A 472 1.53 -5.98 -34.49
CA ALA A 472 2.70 -5.59 -33.70
C ALA A 472 3.20 -6.78 -32.92
N VAL A 473 4.52 -6.90 -32.88
CA VAL A 473 5.26 -7.87 -32.05
C VAL A 473 6.25 -7.09 -31.21
N SER A 474 6.21 -7.29 -29.89
CA SER A 474 7.18 -6.75 -28.94
C SER A 474 7.92 -7.87 -28.28
N VAL A 475 9.24 -7.80 -28.28
CA VAL A 475 10.13 -8.72 -27.57
C VAL A 475 11.05 -7.93 -26.65
N SER A 476 11.27 -8.42 -25.44
CA SER A 476 12.29 -7.83 -24.57
C SER A 476 12.96 -8.88 -23.71
N VAL A 477 14.17 -8.57 -23.29
CA VAL A 477 14.92 -9.33 -22.31
C VAL A 477 15.64 -8.38 -21.37
N ARG A 478 15.61 -8.69 -20.10
CA ARG A 478 16.41 -8.03 -19.06
C ARG A 478 17.15 -9.09 -18.27
N GLY A 479 18.42 -8.85 -18.02
CA GLY A 479 19.25 -9.59 -17.08
C GLY A 479 19.57 -8.70 -15.89
N ASP A 480 19.28 -9.15 -14.68
CA ASP A 480 19.61 -8.47 -13.43
C ASP A 480 20.62 -9.28 -12.64
N GLY A 481 21.69 -8.66 -12.18
CA GLY A 481 22.68 -9.23 -11.27
C GLY A 481 22.60 -8.54 -9.92
N SER A 482 22.28 -9.28 -8.85
CA SER A 482 22.11 -8.76 -7.49
C SER A 482 23.15 -9.28 -6.54
N SER A 483 23.59 -8.43 -5.61
CA SER A 483 24.49 -8.82 -4.51
C SER A 483 23.76 -9.49 -3.34
N MET A 484 22.44 -9.61 -3.39
CA MET A 484 21.63 -10.18 -2.27
C MET A 484 21.37 -11.67 -2.39
N VAL A 485 21.49 -12.25 -3.58
CA VAL A 485 21.27 -13.68 -3.85
C VAL A 485 22.55 -14.49 -3.78
N GLY A 486 22.44 -15.82 -3.81
CA GLY A 486 23.56 -16.74 -3.81
C GLY A 486 24.51 -16.52 -4.99
N ASP A 487 25.78 -16.94 -4.84
CA ASP A 487 26.82 -16.69 -5.85
C ASP A 487 26.48 -17.33 -7.19
N ASP A 488 25.95 -18.54 -7.20
CA ASP A 488 25.53 -19.27 -8.40
C ASP A 488 24.23 -18.75 -9.02
N HIS A 489 23.48 -17.95 -8.28
CA HIS A 489 22.19 -17.37 -8.67
C HIS A 489 22.23 -15.85 -8.84
N THR A 490 23.43 -15.25 -8.92
CA THR A 490 23.63 -13.79 -9.02
C THR A 490 22.81 -13.16 -10.15
N TRP A 491 22.68 -13.83 -11.30
CA TRP A 491 21.98 -13.33 -12.48
C TRP A 491 20.61 -13.99 -12.67
N GLY A 492 19.58 -13.14 -12.80
CA GLY A 492 18.24 -13.53 -13.22
C GLY A 492 17.92 -13.00 -14.62
N PHE A 493 17.23 -13.79 -15.47
CA PHE A 493 16.84 -13.39 -16.83
C PHE A 493 15.32 -13.37 -16.99
N PHE A 494 14.82 -12.25 -17.49
CA PHE A 494 13.42 -11.92 -17.57
C PHE A 494 13.00 -11.59 -19.01
N PRO A 495 12.70 -12.63 -19.82
CA PRO A 495 12.23 -12.46 -21.19
C PRO A 495 10.75 -12.12 -21.24
N SER A 496 10.33 -11.39 -22.28
CA SER A 496 8.93 -11.18 -22.60
C SER A 496 8.65 -11.15 -24.10
N LEU A 497 7.42 -11.52 -24.45
CA LEU A 497 6.87 -11.47 -25.80
C LEU A 497 5.44 -10.96 -25.72
N SER A 498 5.07 -10.02 -26.58
CA SER A 498 3.67 -9.64 -26.78
C SER A 498 3.33 -9.51 -28.27
N LEU A 499 2.08 -9.80 -28.55
CA LEU A 499 1.50 -9.74 -29.88
C LEU A 499 0.24 -8.88 -29.84
N SER A 500 0.05 -8.02 -30.81
CA SER A 500 -1.21 -7.29 -30.94
C SER A 500 -1.65 -7.21 -32.38
N TRP A 501 -2.98 -7.28 -32.59
CA TRP A 501 -3.64 -7.17 -33.86
C TRP A 501 -4.68 -6.07 -33.83
N ASN A 502 -4.41 -5.00 -34.58
CA ASN A 502 -5.36 -3.91 -34.77
C ASN A 502 -6.33 -4.27 -35.93
N MET A 503 -7.41 -4.97 -35.55
CA MET A 503 -8.41 -5.47 -36.48
C MET A 503 -9.17 -4.35 -37.20
N LYS A 504 -9.34 -3.18 -36.54
CA LYS A 504 -10.02 -2.03 -37.18
C LYS A 504 -9.35 -1.56 -38.46
N ARG A 505 -8.03 -1.76 -38.59
CA ARG A 505 -7.26 -1.39 -39.78
C ARG A 505 -7.37 -2.42 -40.93
N GLU A 506 -8.07 -3.52 -40.74
CA GLU A 506 -8.29 -4.54 -41.75
C GLU A 506 -9.27 -4.05 -42.80
N LYS A 507 -9.08 -4.53 -44.06
CA LYS A 507 -9.90 -4.07 -45.21
C LYS A 507 -11.39 -4.29 -44.99
N TRP A 508 -11.77 -5.36 -44.29
CA TRP A 508 -13.16 -5.73 -44.04
C TRP A 508 -13.81 -4.99 -42.87
N LEU A 509 -13.01 -4.38 -41.94
CA LEU A 509 -13.51 -3.61 -40.80
C LEU A 509 -13.34 -2.10 -40.96
N ARG A 510 -12.35 -1.63 -41.71
CA ARG A 510 -12.00 -0.21 -41.77
C ARG A 510 -13.17 0.71 -42.20
N HIS A 511 -14.13 0.16 -42.93
CA HIS A 511 -15.29 0.88 -43.46
C HIS A 511 -16.51 0.90 -42.54
N ILE A 512 -16.45 0.24 -41.38
CA ILE A 512 -17.52 0.22 -40.39
C ILE A 512 -17.28 1.42 -39.44
N ASP A 513 -17.92 2.54 -39.70
CA ASP A 513 -17.68 3.80 -38.99
C ASP A 513 -18.05 3.72 -37.51
N ASP A 514 -19.03 2.89 -37.17
CA ASP A 514 -19.42 2.69 -35.74
C ASP A 514 -18.33 2.05 -34.89
N ILE A 515 -17.42 1.26 -35.49
CA ILE A 515 -16.26 0.68 -34.79
C ILE A 515 -15.07 1.62 -34.96
N THR A 516 -14.68 2.30 -33.93
CA THR A 516 -13.55 3.23 -33.97
C THR A 516 -12.23 2.52 -33.65
N MET A 517 -12.28 1.53 -32.79
CA MET A 517 -11.14 0.73 -32.34
C MET A 517 -11.58 -0.73 -32.18
N LEU A 518 -10.79 -1.65 -32.65
CA LEU A 518 -10.88 -3.08 -32.34
C LEU A 518 -9.48 -3.66 -32.37
N LYS A 519 -8.94 -3.99 -31.22
CA LYS A 519 -7.58 -4.49 -31.03
C LYS A 519 -7.62 -5.74 -30.17
N LEU A 520 -6.97 -6.82 -30.62
CA LEU A 520 -6.68 -8.00 -29.81
C LEU A 520 -5.22 -7.98 -29.40
N ARG A 521 -4.92 -8.47 -28.22
CA ARG A 521 -3.57 -8.52 -27.67
C ARG A 521 -3.37 -9.76 -26.79
N THR A 522 -2.16 -10.29 -26.82
CA THR A 522 -1.73 -11.34 -25.89
C THR A 522 -0.27 -11.14 -25.55
N GLY A 523 0.14 -11.58 -24.38
CA GLY A 523 1.51 -11.47 -23.94
C GLY A 523 1.89 -12.57 -22.97
N TYR A 524 3.16 -12.89 -22.96
CA TYR A 524 3.80 -13.74 -21.97
C TYR A 524 5.11 -13.09 -21.52
N GLY A 525 5.43 -13.20 -20.25
CA GLY A 525 6.72 -12.74 -19.75
C GLY A 525 7.01 -13.28 -18.35
N ARG A 526 8.26 -13.12 -17.98
CA ARG A 526 8.78 -13.47 -16.65
C ARG A 526 9.30 -12.20 -15.97
N SER A 527 9.08 -12.11 -14.67
CA SER A 527 9.64 -11.08 -13.78
C SER A 527 10.16 -11.72 -12.50
N GLY A 528 11.14 -11.10 -11.90
CA GLY A 528 11.73 -11.55 -10.63
C GLY A 528 11.22 -10.77 -9.45
N ASN A 529 11.41 -11.32 -8.23
CA ASN A 529 11.16 -10.64 -6.98
C ASN A 529 12.29 -10.93 -5.98
N LEU A 530 12.84 -9.88 -5.39
CA LEU A 530 13.87 -9.94 -4.34
C LEU A 530 13.34 -9.50 -2.97
N GLY A 531 12.11 -9.04 -2.90
CA GLY A 531 11.53 -8.64 -1.62
C GLY A 531 11.58 -9.82 -0.63
N GLY A 532 11.96 -9.61 0.59
CA GLY A 532 12.14 -10.70 1.57
C GLY A 532 13.55 -11.28 1.63
N ILE A 533 14.45 -10.93 0.71
CA ILE A 533 15.89 -11.25 0.80
C ILE A 533 16.63 -10.00 1.27
N SER A 534 17.35 -10.08 2.38
CA SER A 534 18.25 -9.02 2.85
C SER A 534 19.68 -9.28 2.38
N SER A 535 20.52 -8.27 2.44
CA SER A 535 21.93 -8.32 2.03
C SER A 535 22.75 -9.43 2.71
N TYR A 536 22.27 -9.94 3.84
CA TYR A 536 22.99 -10.92 4.65
C TYR A 536 22.30 -12.28 4.72
N THR A 537 21.22 -12.50 3.98
CA THR A 537 20.44 -13.76 4.09
C THR A 537 21.21 -14.98 3.58
N THR A 538 22.12 -14.78 2.62
CA THR A 538 23.00 -15.84 2.10
C THR A 538 24.25 -16.10 2.94
N MET A 539 24.43 -15.35 4.03
CA MET A 539 25.65 -15.38 4.84
C MET A 539 25.35 -15.85 6.27
N ASN A 540 26.33 -16.49 6.88
CA ASN A 540 26.31 -16.73 8.31
C ASN A 540 26.41 -15.39 9.05
N THR A 541 25.39 -15.08 9.82
CA THR A 541 25.34 -13.86 10.62
C THR A 541 25.20 -14.19 12.09
N VAL A 542 25.97 -13.49 12.89
CA VAL A 542 25.91 -13.57 14.34
C VAL A 542 25.47 -12.24 14.92
N ARG A 543 24.78 -12.30 16.03
CA ARG A 543 24.32 -11.12 16.78
C ARG A 543 24.55 -11.39 18.26
N GLN A 544 24.59 -10.30 19.03
CA GLN A 544 24.56 -10.40 20.47
C GLN A 544 23.29 -11.17 20.92
N ASN A 545 23.46 -12.20 21.72
CA ASN A 545 22.35 -13.06 22.18
C ASN A 545 22.26 -13.20 23.69
N GLY A 546 23.11 -12.50 24.42
CA GLY A 546 23.10 -12.54 25.90
C GLY A 546 24.30 -11.86 26.53
N ILE A 547 24.32 -11.85 27.84
CA ILE A 547 25.45 -11.42 28.66
C ILE A 547 25.77 -12.54 29.63
N VAL A 548 27.02 -12.96 29.66
CA VAL A 548 27.54 -13.91 30.63
C VAL A 548 28.58 -13.20 31.53
N SER A 549 28.74 -13.67 32.75
CA SER A 549 29.80 -13.19 33.63
C SER A 549 31.04 -14.06 33.46
N ILE A 550 32.13 -13.51 32.96
CA ILE A 550 33.42 -14.15 32.84
C ILE A 550 34.37 -13.40 33.77
N ASN A 551 34.91 -14.10 34.77
CA ASN A 551 35.80 -13.51 35.76
C ASN A 551 35.20 -12.24 36.44
N SER A 552 33.90 -12.32 36.78
CA SER A 552 33.13 -11.21 37.33
C SER A 552 32.95 -9.98 36.42
N SER A 553 33.29 -10.09 35.12
CA SER A 553 33.08 -9.05 34.15
C SER A 553 31.93 -9.44 33.22
N PRO A 554 30.94 -8.55 32.98
CA PRO A 554 29.89 -8.78 32.01
C PRO A 554 30.48 -8.88 30.60
N THR A 555 30.30 -10.01 29.93
CA THR A 555 30.79 -10.26 28.59
C THR A 555 29.62 -10.55 27.66
N VAL A 556 29.53 -9.83 26.55
CA VAL A 556 28.48 -10.06 25.53
C VAL A 556 28.78 -11.35 24.78
N THR A 557 27.78 -12.23 24.73
CA THR A 557 27.84 -13.44 23.92
C THR A 557 27.27 -13.19 22.54
N MET A 558 27.86 -13.88 21.56
CA MET A 558 27.41 -13.82 20.15
C MET A 558 26.85 -15.18 19.78
N GLY A 559 25.71 -15.18 19.08
CA GLY A 559 25.08 -16.39 18.58
C GLY A 559 24.57 -16.19 17.17
N MET A 560 24.38 -17.29 16.45
CA MET A 560 23.72 -17.27 15.15
C MET A 560 22.26 -16.85 15.32
N ILE A 561 21.78 -16.00 14.41
CA ILE A 561 20.39 -15.50 14.43
C ILE A 561 19.52 -16.10 13.34
N ARG A 562 20.13 -16.82 12.41
CA ARG A 562 19.46 -17.54 11.32
C ARG A 562 20.42 -18.56 10.72
N ASN A 563 19.85 -19.53 10.02
CA ASN A 563 20.63 -20.35 9.10
C ASN A 563 20.88 -19.55 7.82
N ASN A 564 22.10 -19.64 7.29
CA ASN A 564 22.39 -19.12 5.95
C ASN A 564 21.84 -20.08 4.89
N ASN A 565 21.47 -19.51 3.75
CA ASN A 565 21.16 -20.27 2.55
C ASN A 565 21.93 -19.69 1.36
N PRO A 566 23.06 -20.35 0.95
CA PRO A 566 23.84 -19.89 -0.20
C PRO A 566 23.13 -20.08 -1.55
N ASP A 567 22.11 -20.94 -1.62
CA ASP A 567 21.35 -21.25 -2.83
C ASP A 567 20.13 -20.33 -3.02
N LEU A 568 19.99 -19.29 -2.21
CA LEU A 568 18.90 -18.34 -2.37
C LEU A 568 18.93 -17.69 -3.76
N LYS A 569 17.77 -17.71 -4.40
CA LYS A 569 17.55 -17.17 -5.73
C LYS A 569 16.31 -16.28 -5.79
N TRP A 570 16.10 -15.73 -6.96
CA TRP A 570 14.93 -14.91 -7.28
C TRP A 570 13.64 -15.71 -7.17
N GLU A 571 12.60 -15.15 -6.53
CA GLU A 571 11.26 -15.62 -6.83
C GLU A 571 10.94 -15.29 -8.28
N THR A 572 10.36 -16.20 -9.03
CA THR A 572 10.04 -16.01 -10.45
C THR A 572 8.54 -16.00 -10.66
N ARG A 573 8.02 -14.90 -11.24
CA ARG A 573 6.63 -14.80 -11.65
C ARG A 573 6.52 -14.88 -13.16
N SER A 574 5.84 -15.91 -13.67
CA SER A 574 5.47 -16.06 -15.09
C SER A 574 4.02 -15.65 -15.27
N THR A 575 3.75 -14.75 -16.19
CA THR A 575 2.38 -14.26 -16.47
C THR A 575 2.06 -14.38 -17.94
N TRP A 576 0.88 -14.91 -18.25
CA TRP A 576 0.25 -14.86 -19.55
C TRP A 576 -1.02 -14.03 -19.46
N ASN A 577 -1.29 -13.23 -20.48
CA ASN A 577 -2.50 -12.43 -20.60
C ASN A 577 -3.04 -12.41 -22.03
N ILE A 578 -4.35 -12.27 -22.14
CA ILE A 578 -5.07 -12.04 -23.40
C ILE A 578 -6.10 -10.95 -23.16
N GLY A 579 -6.20 -10.00 -24.11
CA GLY A 579 -7.10 -8.87 -23.97
C GLY A 579 -7.67 -8.40 -25.32
N ALA A 580 -8.77 -7.65 -25.21
CA ALA A 580 -9.42 -6.98 -26.30
C ALA A 580 -9.76 -5.53 -25.93
N ASP A 581 -9.51 -4.61 -26.86
CA ASP A 581 -9.86 -3.20 -26.72
C ASP A 581 -10.85 -2.84 -27.82
N VAL A 582 -11.99 -2.27 -27.45
CA VAL A 582 -13.10 -1.95 -28.34
C VAL A 582 -13.47 -0.47 -28.17
N GLY A 583 -13.51 0.28 -29.25
CA GLY A 583 -14.02 1.64 -29.33
C GLY A 583 -15.18 1.73 -30.30
N LEU A 584 -16.28 2.32 -29.88
CA LEU A 584 -17.48 2.48 -30.67
C LEU A 584 -17.93 3.95 -30.72
N TRP A 585 -18.59 4.32 -31.81
CA TRP A 585 -19.27 5.62 -32.01
C TRP A 585 -18.33 6.80 -31.75
N ASN A 586 -17.19 6.84 -32.47
CA ASN A 586 -16.14 7.85 -32.28
C ASN A 586 -15.58 7.87 -30.84
N ASN A 587 -15.35 6.69 -30.28
CA ASN A 587 -14.88 6.48 -28.90
C ASN A 587 -15.84 7.01 -27.83
N ARG A 588 -17.14 7.21 -28.14
CA ARG A 588 -18.12 7.47 -27.08
C ARG A 588 -18.30 6.30 -26.13
N LEU A 589 -18.01 5.09 -26.58
CA LEU A 589 -17.85 3.92 -25.73
C LEU A 589 -16.49 3.32 -26.01
N VAL A 590 -15.66 3.24 -25.00
CA VAL A 590 -14.40 2.48 -25.00
C VAL A 590 -14.50 1.40 -23.94
N MET A 591 -14.22 0.17 -24.33
CA MET A 591 -14.22 -0.99 -23.44
C MET A 591 -12.91 -1.73 -23.59
N THR A 592 -12.35 -2.15 -22.48
CA THR A 592 -11.20 -3.06 -22.39
C THR A 592 -11.59 -4.29 -21.59
N ALA A 593 -11.22 -5.46 -22.07
CA ALA A 593 -11.36 -6.70 -21.31
C ALA A 593 -10.06 -7.48 -21.39
N GLU A 594 -9.57 -7.93 -20.23
CA GLU A 594 -8.32 -8.66 -20.15
C GLU A 594 -8.42 -9.80 -19.13
N TYR A 595 -8.08 -10.99 -19.57
CA TYR A 595 -7.87 -12.14 -18.70
C TYR A 595 -6.37 -12.36 -18.51
N TYR A 596 -5.95 -12.65 -17.28
CA TYR A 596 -4.58 -12.99 -16.95
C TYR A 596 -4.50 -14.26 -16.11
N TYR A 597 -3.41 -14.99 -16.29
CA TYR A 597 -2.97 -16.08 -15.42
C TYR A 597 -1.49 -15.92 -15.09
N SER A 598 -1.15 -15.91 -13.80
CA SER A 598 0.23 -15.83 -13.35
C SER A 598 0.54 -16.94 -12.34
N LYS A 599 1.77 -17.45 -12.41
CA LYS A 599 2.30 -18.43 -11.47
C LYS A 599 3.61 -17.89 -10.90
N THR A 600 3.71 -17.82 -9.58
CA THR A 600 4.95 -17.57 -8.86
C THR A 600 5.54 -18.93 -8.46
N THR A 601 6.79 -19.15 -8.82
CA THR A 601 7.61 -20.31 -8.45
C THR A 601 8.85 -19.84 -7.71
N ASP A 602 9.54 -20.77 -7.09
CA ASP A 602 10.70 -20.43 -6.26
C ASP A 602 10.34 -19.41 -5.16
N MET A 603 9.10 -19.51 -4.65
CA MET A 603 8.59 -18.56 -3.65
C MET A 603 9.29 -18.80 -2.32
N LEU A 604 9.71 -17.69 -1.70
CA LEU A 604 10.38 -17.69 -0.40
C LEU A 604 9.43 -18.12 0.72
N TYR A 605 9.92 -19.03 1.56
CA TYR A 605 9.24 -19.43 2.79
C TYR A 605 10.24 -19.83 3.86
N ALA A 606 9.92 -19.57 5.13
CA ALA A 606 10.76 -19.95 6.27
C ALA A 606 10.31 -21.31 6.79
N TYR A 607 11.10 -22.33 6.51
CA TYR A 607 10.83 -23.72 6.87
C TYR A 607 11.38 -24.06 8.25
N ASP A 608 10.65 -24.89 9.00
CA ASP A 608 11.15 -25.49 10.23
C ASP A 608 12.21 -26.55 9.88
N VAL A 609 13.35 -26.47 10.55
CA VAL A 609 14.47 -27.39 10.36
C VAL A 609 14.98 -27.95 11.70
N PRO A 610 15.50 -29.19 11.71
CA PRO A 610 15.98 -29.78 12.96
C PRO A 610 17.25 -29.08 13.47
N VAL A 611 17.33 -28.90 14.77
CA VAL A 611 18.51 -28.40 15.47
C VAL A 611 19.02 -29.49 16.45
N PRO A 612 20.19 -30.13 16.16
CA PRO A 612 21.06 -30.04 14.98
C PRO A 612 20.52 -30.85 13.78
N PRO A 613 21.06 -30.74 12.55
CA PRO A 613 22.38 -30.15 12.22
C PRO A 613 22.35 -28.63 12.01
N PHE A 614 21.15 -28.03 11.83
CA PHE A 614 21.05 -26.59 11.69
C PHE A 614 21.33 -25.88 13.01
N ALA A 615 21.86 -24.66 12.92
CA ALA A 615 22.16 -23.86 14.12
C ALA A 615 20.94 -23.08 14.63
N TYR A 616 19.90 -22.95 13.81
CA TYR A 616 18.65 -22.23 14.09
C TYR A 616 17.47 -23.05 13.56
N ASP A 617 16.30 -22.90 14.17
CA ASP A 617 15.11 -23.71 13.85
C ASP A 617 14.37 -23.31 12.56
N LYS A 618 14.80 -22.23 11.89
CA LYS A 618 14.21 -21.76 10.63
C LYS A 618 15.26 -21.64 9.54
N LEU A 619 14.89 -22.07 8.33
CA LEU A 619 15.65 -21.90 7.11
C LEU A 619 14.79 -21.21 6.05
N LEU A 620 15.25 -20.07 5.51
CA LEU A 620 14.60 -19.41 4.38
C LEU A 620 15.01 -20.10 3.08
N ALA A 621 14.04 -20.62 2.30
CA ALA A 621 14.33 -21.33 1.05
C ALA A 621 13.28 -21.03 -0.04
N ASN A 622 13.69 -21.18 -1.30
CA ASN A 622 12.90 -20.94 -2.50
C ASN A 622 12.15 -22.21 -2.97
N ILE A 623 11.14 -22.64 -2.25
CA ILE A 623 10.45 -23.93 -2.54
C ILE A 623 8.96 -23.71 -2.85
N GLY A 624 8.34 -22.67 -2.30
CA GLY A 624 6.92 -22.43 -2.42
C GLY A 624 6.44 -22.08 -3.85
N SER A 625 5.15 -22.24 -4.09
CA SER A 625 4.51 -21.79 -5.32
C SER A 625 3.06 -21.37 -5.12
N MET A 626 2.61 -20.38 -5.90
CA MET A 626 1.23 -19.89 -5.90
C MET A 626 0.79 -19.43 -7.28
N SER A 627 -0.52 -19.33 -7.48
CA SER A 627 -1.10 -18.81 -8.73
C SER A 627 -2.10 -17.68 -8.47
N ASN A 628 -2.17 -16.75 -9.42
CA ASN A 628 -3.15 -15.67 -9.48
C ASN A 628 -3.76 -15.64 -10.88
N GLN A 629 -5.09 -15.52 -10.95
CA GLN A 629 -5.81 -15.33 -12.20
C GLN A 629 -6.94 -14.33 -12.01
N GLY A 630 -7.30 -13.65 -13.09
CA GLY A 630 -8.39 -12.71 -13.03
C GLY A 630 -8.87 -12.23 -14.38
N LEU A 631 -10.05 -11.60 -14.34
CA LEU A 631 -10.67 -10.92 -15.47
C LEU A 631 -10.83 -9.45 -15.10
N GLU A 632 -10.25 -8.57 -15.88
CA GLU A 632 -10.33 -7.12 -15.72
C GLU A 632 -11.15 -6.53 -16.87
N ILE A 633 -12.14 -5.70 -16.53
CA ILE A 633 -12.99 -5.03 -17.50
C ILE A 633 -13.02 -3.55 -17.19
N GLY A 634 -12.71 -2.72 -18.16
CA GLY A 634 -12.81 -1.28 -18.07
C GLY A 634 -13.83 -0.74 -19.08
N PHE A 635 -14.63 0.23 -18.67
CA PHE A 635 -15.56 0.97 -19.52
C PHE A 635 -15.30 2.46 -19.36
N SER A 636 -15.29 3.15 -20.48
CA SER A 636 -15.39 4.60 -20.56
C SER A 636 -16.51 4.95 -21.52
N VAL A 637 -17.54 5.61 -21.05
CA VAL A 637 -18.68 5.97 -21.88
C VAL A 637 -19.02 7.45 -21.74
N THR A 638 -19.20 8.13 -22.89
CA THR A 638 -19.64 9.53 -22.98
C THR A 638 -21.03 9.57 -23.63
N PRO A 639 -22.09 9.27 -22.86
CA PRO A 639 -23.44 9.16 -23.40
C PRO A 639 -24.00 10.52 -23.88
N VAL A 640 -23.51 11.60 -23.30
CA VAL A 640 -23.91 12.95 -23.68
C VAL A 640 -22.66 13.77 -23.94
N GLN A 641 -22.55 14.30 -25.16
CA GLN A 641 -21.49 15.23 -25.57
C GLN A 641 -22.11 16.32 -26.43
N LYS A 642 -22.42 17.44 -25.81
CA LYS A 642 -22.98 18.65 -26.43
C LYS A 642 -22.13 19.86 -26.06
N LYS A 643 -22.28 20.97 -26.74
CA LYS A 643 -21.51 22.18 -26.49
C LYS A 643 -21.49 22.59 -25.01
N ASP A 644 -22.66 22.58 -24.36
CA ASP A 644 -22.86 23.07 -23.00
C ASP A 644 -23.07 21.94 -21.99
N MET A 645 -23.01 20.65 -22.41
CA MET A 645 -23.30 19.52 -21.54
C MET A 645 -22.48 18.30 -21.92
N GLU A 646 -21.80 17.71 -20.94
CA GLU A 646 -21.00 16.50 -21.13
C GLU A 646 -21.16 15.58 -19.93
N LEU A 647 -21.39 14.31 -20.18
CA LEU A 647 -21.43 13.27 -19.15
C LEU A 647 -20.42 12.19 -19.51
N ASN A 648 -19.46 11.95 -18.63
CA ASN A 648 -18.50 10.87 -18.74
C ASN A 648 -18.67 9.91 -17.57
N ILE A 649 -18.69 8.62 -17.87
CA ILE A 649 -18.77 7.54 -16.89
C ILE A 649 -17.63 6.59 -17.17
N ASN A 650 -16.72 6.45 -16.19
CA ASN A 650 -15.66 5.46 -16.21
C ASN A 650 -15.94 4.40 -15.15
N MET A 651 -15.81 3.13 -15.51
CA MET A 651 -16.03 2.02 -14.58
C MET A 651 -14.99 0.94 -14.80
N ASN A 652 -14.47 0.42 -13.71
CA ASN A 652 -13.47 -0.63 -13.68
C ASN A 652 -13.99 -1.78 -12.82
N LEU A 653 -13.97 -2.98 -13.35
CA LEU A 653 -14.34 -4.20 -12.65
C LEU A 653 -13.17 -5.18 -12.73
N ALA A 654 -12.80 -5.79 -11.61
CA ALA A 654 -11.81 -6.85 -11.59
C ALA A 654 -12.33 -8.03 -10.76
N TRP A 655 -12.41 -9.20 -11.40
CA TRP A 655 -12.56 -10.47 -10.72
C TRP A 655 -11.19 -11.11 -10.55
N GLN A 656 -10.89 -11.63 -9.36
CA GLN A 656 -9.59 -12.23 -9.05
C GLN A 656 -9.74 -13.51 -8.22
N LYS A 657 -8.79 -14.42 -8.41
CA LYS A 657 -8.66 -15.66 -7.63
C LYS A 657 -7.19 -15.97 -7.47
N ASN A 658 -6.74 -16.09 -6.22
CA ASN A 658 -5.42 -16.63 -5.92
C ASN A 658 -5.53 -18.06 -5.37
N LYS A 659 -4.42 -18.80 -5.39
CA LYS A 659 -4.31 -20.15 -4.86
C LYS A 659 -2.89 -20.43 -4.44
N LEU A 660 -2.69 -20.86 -3.21
CA LEU A 660 -1.45 -21.42 -2.75
C LEU A 660 -1.32 -22.83 -3.31
N LEU A 661 -0.30 -23.10 -4.11
CA LEU A 661 -0.17 -24.39 -4.81
C LEU A 661 0.63 -25.41 -4.02
N SER A 662 1.76 -24.99 -3.43
CA SER A 662 2.65 -25.87 -2.68
C SER A 662 3.52 -25.05 -1.72
N LEU A 663 3.83 -25.63 -0.57
CA LEU A 663 4.89 -25.23 0.37
C LEU A 663 5.83 -26.42 0.66
N SER A 664 5.95 -27.36 -0.26
CA SER A 664 6.83 -28.53 -0.14
C SER A 664 7.72 -28.67 -1.36
N GLY A 665 8.91 -29.24 -1.17
CA GLY A 665 9.90 -29.50 -2.20
C GLY A 665 11.21 -29.96 -1.61
N GLU A 666 12.29 -29.94 -2.37
CA GLU A 666 13.60 -30.45 -2.00
C GLU A 666 14.61 -29.29 -1.83
N TYR A 667 15.42 -29.35 -0.80
CA TYR A 667 16.57 -28.50 -0.56
C TYR A 667 17.77 -29.35 -0.14
N GLU A 668 18.87 -29.33 -0.92
CA GLU A 668 20.09 -30.13 -0.65
C GLU A 668 19.81 -31.61 -0.36
N GLY A 669 18.88 -32.24 -1.08
CA GLY A 669 18.50 -33.65 -0.89
C GLY A 669 17.55 -33.89 0.29
N MET A 670 17.20 -32.87 1.07
CA MET A 670 16.22 -32.97 2.14
C MET A 670 14.83 -32.59 1.63
N GLN A 671 13.83 -33.38 1.97
CA GLN A 671 12.44 -33.00 1.75
C GLN A 671 12.02 -31.95 2.78
N MET A 672 11.68 -30.75 2.27
CA MET A 672 11.19 -29.64 3.05
C MET A 672 9.69 -29.52 2.86
N SER A 673 8.95 -29.39 3.94
CA SER A 673 7.52 -29.12 3.88
C SER A 673 7.10 -28.24 5.04
N ALA A 674 6.26 -27.26 4.77
CA ALA A 674 5.50 -26.60 5.81
C ALA A 674 4.18 -27.35 6.04
N ALA A 675 3.56 -27.12 7.19
CA ALA A 675 2.22 -27.66 7.45
C ALA A 675 1.22 -27.17 6.39
N ASP A 676 0.38 -28.10 5.92
CA ASP A 676 -0.66 -27.77 4.92
C ASP A 676 -1.66 -26.74 5.43
N VAL A 677 -1.85 -26.66 6.75
CA VAL A 677 -2.71 -25.72 7.45
C VAL A 677 -1.88 -24.95 8.47
N THR A 678 -1.75 -23.66 8.30
CA THR A 678 -0.97 -22.80 9.20
C THR A 678 -1.79 -21.58 9.60
N ALA A 679 -1.89 -21.33 10.90
CA ALA A 679 -2.55 -20.12 11.42
C ALA A 679 -1.76 -18.87 10.99
N MET A 680 -2.46 -17.91 10.39
CA MET A 680 -1.89 -16.62 10.00
C MET A 680 -2.25 -15.51 10.99
N GLY A 681 -3.45 -15.55 11.53
CA GLY A 681 -3.95 -14.50 12.40
C GLY A 681 -5.14 -14.90 13.23
N GLY A 682 -5.23 -14.23 14.35
CA GLY A 682 -6.29 -14.37 15.32
C GLY A 682 -6.58 -13.05 16.00
N LEU A 683 -7.48 -13.08 16.94
CA LEU A 683 -7.85 -11.91 17.72
C LEU A 683 -6.68 -11.52 18.64
N SER A 684 -6.26 -10.28 18.55
CA SER A 684 -5.25 -9.77 19.46
C SER A 684 -5.89 -9.28 20.74
N GLY A 685 -5.26 -9.59 21.87
CA GLY A 685 -5.44 -8.90 22.91
C GLY A 685 -6.03 -8.92 24.15
N ALA A 686 -6.17 -8.05 24.67
CA ALA A 686 -6.51 -7.45 25.92
C ALA A 686 -7.66 -8.17 26.65
N GLY A 687 -7.47 -9.42 27.03
CA GLY A 687 -8.28 -10.05 28.09
C GLY A 687 -9.77 -10.28 27.84
N GLN A 688 -10.29 -9.92 26.68
CA GLN A 688 -11.67 -10.18 26.32
C GLN A 688 -11.89 -11.47 25.52
N HIS A 689 -10.83 -12.20 25.23
CA HIS A 689 -10.89 -13.48 24.55
C HIS A 689 -10.28 -14.57 25.42
N GLY A 690 -11.03 -15.59 25.65
CA GLY A 690 -10.57 -16.84 26.23
C GLY A 690 -10.51 -17.92 25.16
N GLY A 691 -9.85 -19.03 25.44
CA GLY A 691 -9.81 -20.17 24.53
C GLY A 691 -9.04 -19.95 23.25
N TYR A 692 -9.42 -20.70 22.22
CA TYR A 692 -8.79 -20.62 20.89
C TYR A 692 -9.23 -19.36 20.16
N ASN A 693 -8.29 -18.64 19.57
CA ASN A 693 -8.50 -17.32 18.96
C ASN A 693 -8.00 -17.20 17.54
N ASN A 694 -7.43 -18.26 16.94
CA ASN A 694 -7.00 -18.24 15.54
C ASN A 694 -8.22 -18.30 14.62
N VAL A 695 -8.30 -17.42 13.64
CA VAL A 695 -9.43 -17.30 12.71
C VAL A 695 -9.05 -17.35 11.25
N VAL A 696 -7.86 -16.84 10.88
CA VAL A 696 -7.38 -16.77 9.51
C VAL A 696 -6.21 -17.70 9.31
N TYR A 697 -6.27 -18.49 8.23
CA TYR A 697 -5.30 -19.53 7.94
C TYR A 697 -4.77 -19.44 6.51
N GLN A 698 -3.57 -19.94 6.36
CA GLN A 698 -2.94 -20.29 5.10
C GLN A 698 -3.09 -21.80 4.91
N ILE A 699 -3.76 -22.20 3.84
CA ILE A 699 -4.03 -23.62 3.54
C ILE A 699 -3.59 -23.93 2.12
N VAL A 700 -2.76 -24.96 1.95
CA VAL A 700 -2.33 -25.43 0.63
C VAL A 700 -3.55 -25.85 -0.19
N GLY A 701 -3.60 -25.41 -1.44
CA GLY A 701 -4.75 -25.64 -2.32
C GLY A 701 -5.88 -24.63 -2.22
N GLN A 702 -5.79 -23.67 -1.28
CA GLN A 702 -6.80 -22.63 -1.04
C GLN A 702 -6.28 -21.22 -1.36
N PRO A 703 -7.16 -20.21 -1.44
CA PRO A 703 -6.75 -18.81 -1.44
C PRO A 703 -6.00 -18.43 -0.15
N LEU A 704 -5.15 -17.40 -0.21
CA LEU A 704 -4.57 -16.83 1.00
C LEU A 704 -5.66 -16.15 1.86
N GLY A 705 -5.55 -16.29 3.18
CA GLY A 705 -6.46 -15.66 4.12
C GLY A 705 -7.85 -16.30 4.13
N VAL A 706 -7.92 -17.62 4.26
CA VAL A 706 -9.19 -18.31 4.48
C VAL A 706 -9.57 -18.30 5.95
N PHE A 707 -10.85 -18.18 6.23
CA PHE A 707 -11.41 -18.38 7.56
C PHE A 707 -11.61 -19.87 7.78
N TYR A 708 -10.85 -20.43 8.72
CA TYR A 708 -10.94 -21.83 9.11
C TYR A 708 -11.44 -21.90 10.55
N LEU A 709 -12.76 -22.10 10.73
CA LEU A 709 -13.50 -21.84 11.95
C LEU A 709 -14.35 -23.03 12.38
N PRO A 710 -14.62 -23.16 13.68
CA PRO A 710 -15.69 -24.05 14.17
C PRO A 710 -17.06 -23.54 13.67
N HIS A 711 -17.94 -24.49 13.32
CA HIS A 711 -19.32 -24.17 12.93
C HIS A 711 -20.22 -24.04 14.14
N CYS A 712 -20.90 -22.91 14.27
CA CYS A 712 -21.88 -22.63 15.31
C CYS A 712 -23.30 -22.86 14.80
N LYS A 713 -23.97 -23.88 15.31
CA LYS A 713 -25.38 -24.18 14.99
C LYS A 713 -26.37 -23.18 15.61
N GLY A 714 -25.94 -22.40 16.59
CA GLY A 714 -26.73 -21.41 17.29
C GLY A 714 -26.28 -21.19 18.73
N LEU A 715 -27.14 -20.70 19.59
CA LEU A 715 -26.87 -20.43 20.99
C LEU A 715 -27.62 -21.42 21.88
N VAL A 716 -26.96 -21.96 22.90
CA VAL A 716 -27.56 -22.84 23.94
C VAL A 716 -27.50 -22.15 25.28
N VAL A 717 -28.56 -22.38 26.08
CA VAL A 717 -28.65 -21.85 27.43
C VAL A 717 -27.78 -22.69 28.39
N VAL A 718 -26.98 -22.02 29.23
CA VAL A 718 -26.04 -22.64 30.15
C VAL A 718 -26.26 -22.10 31.56
N GLY A 719 -27.27 -22.35 32.24
CA GLY A 719 -27.53 -21.84 33.58
C GLY A 719 -27.69 -20.31 33.68
N ASN A 720 -28.41 -19.83 34.63
CA ASN A 720 -28.67 -18.39 34.92
C ASN A 720 -29.08 -17.53 33.72
N GLY A 721 -29.62 -18.15 32.64
CA GLY A 721 -30.01 -17.43 31.42
C GLY A 721 -28.87 -16.97 30.55
N HIS A 722 -27.66 -17.45 30.79
CA HIS A 722 -26.50 -17.20 29.90
C HIS A 722 -26.56 -18.10 28.68
N TYR A 723 -25.93 -17.62 27.58
CA TYR A 723 -25.80 -18.35 26.33
C TYR A 723 -24.35 -18.64 25.97
N ARG A 724 -24.15 -19.81 25.36
CA ARG A 724 -22.87 -20.20 24.71
C ARG A 724 -23.13 -20.67 23.29
N TYR A 725 -22.07 -20.78 22.50
CA TYR A 725 -22.15 -21.32 21.15
C TYR A 725 -22.34 -22.82 21.18
N ASP A 726 -23.31 -23.31 20.39
CA ASP A 726 -23.52 -24.74 20.11
C ASP A 726 -22.62 -25.10 18.92
N ILE A 727 -21.39 -25.52 19.20
CA ILE A 727 -20.41 -25.89 18.17
C ILE A 727 -20.68 -27.32 17.68
N GLU A 728 -20.60 -27.49 16.37
CA GLU A 728 -20.77 -28.79 15.72
C GLU A 728 -19.50 -29.63 15.84
N ASP A 729 -19.68 -30.91 16.28
CA ASP A 729 -18.66 -31.96 16.19
C ASP A 729 -18.62 -32.45 14.72
N LEU A 730 -17.68 -31.88 13.94
CA LEU A 730 -17.64 -32.07 12.49
C LEU A 730 -17.09 -33.44 12.10
N ASP A 731 -16.18 -34.01 12.87
CA ASP A 731 -15.60 -35.34 12.64
C ASP A 731 -16.42 -36.47 13.28
N ARG A 732 -17.42 -36.11 14.09
CA ARG A 732 -18.37 -37.03 14.77
C ARG A 732 -17.68 -38.01 15.71
N ASN A 733 -16.62 -37.59 16.36
CA ASN A 733 -15.89 -38.40 17.33
C ASN A 733 -16.52 -38.38 18.73
N GLY A 734 -17.57 -37.58 18.96
CA GLY A 734 -18.29 -37.42 20.21
C GLY A 734 -17.75 -36.31 21.13
N THR A 735 -16.72 -35.57 20.70
CA THR A 735 -16.13 -34.46 21.45
C THR A 735 -15.86 -33.28 20.53
N VAL A 736 -16.22 -32.08 20.96
CA VAL A 736 -15.90 -30.85 20.22
C VAL A 736 -14.46 -30.43 20.50
N ASP A 737 -13.63 -30.43 19.48
CA ASP A 737 -12.25 -29.95 19.53
C ASP A 737 -12.10 -28.59 18.84
N LEU A 738 -11.81 -27.54 19.61
CA LEU A 738 -11.62 -26.18 19.12
C LEU A 738 -10.19 -25.86 18.68
N SER A 739 -9.25 -26.82 18.80
CA SER A 739 -7.85 -26.64 18.40
C SER A 739 -7.72 -26.41 16.89
N ASP A 740 -6.53 -26.02 16.44
CA ASP A 740 -6.27 -25.73 15.03
C ASP A 740 -6.42 -26.95 14.10
N GLY A 741 -6.34 -28.17 14.63
CA GLY A 741 -6.57 -29.43 13.93
C GLY A 741 -7.92 -30.08 14.20
N GLY A 742 -8.79 -29.44 15.00
CA GLY A 742 -10.06 -29.99 15.44
C GLY A 742 -11.24 -29.70 14.52
N ASP A 743 -12.43 -29.51 15.11
CA ASP A 743 -13.73 -29.36 14.43
C ASP A 743 -13.85 -28.01 13.70
N ARG A 744 -13.11 -27.84 12.62
CA ARG A 744 -13.08 -26.62 11.83
C ARG A 744 -13.35 -26.87 10.35
N TYR A 745 -13.87 -25.87 9.66
CA TYR A 745 -14.12 -25.93 8.22
C TYR A 745 -13.78 -24.60 7.57
N ILE A 746 -13.65 -24.57 6.24
CA ILE A 746 -13.40 -23.34 5.48
C ILE A 746 -14.72 -22.59 5.35
N ALA A 747 -14.92 -21.58 6.18
CA ALA A 747 -16.15 -20.79 6.25
C ALA A 747 -16.18 -19.62 5.25
N GLY A 748 -15.03 -19.28 4.65
CA GLY A 748 -14.93 -18.18 3.71
C GLY A 748 -13.51 -17.71 3.50
N GLN A 749 -13.36 -16.55 2.85
CA GLN A 749 -12.06 -15.90 2.60
C GLN A 749 -12.10 -14.40 2.88
N ALA A 750 -11.00 -13.85 3.34
CA ALA A 750 -10.83 -12.42 3.62
C ALA A 750 -10.63 -11.59 2.35
N THR A 751 -10.06 -12.19 1.28
CA THR A 751 -9.76 -11.48 0.04
C THR A 751 -11.02 -11.34 -0.81
N PRO A 752 -11.39 -10.12 -1.27
CA PRO A 752 -12.49 -9.92 -2.18
C PRO A 752 -12.30 -10.67 -3.52
N LYS A 753 -13.39 -11.25 -4.01
CA LYS A 753 -13.40 -11.90 -5.34
C LYS A 753 -13.58 -10.90 -6.46
N VAL A 754 -14.35 -9.84 -6.21
CA VAL A 754 -14.65 -8.80 -7.20
C VAL A 754 -14.38 -7.43 -6.58
N THR A 755 -13.72 -6.56 -7.33
CA THR A 755 -13.57 -5.14 -6.98
C THR A 755 -14.15 -4.27 -8.08
N LEU A 756 -14.73 -3.14 -7.67
CA LEU A 756 -15.35 -2.14 -8.54
C LEU A 756 -14.76 -0.78 -8.26
N GLY A 757 -14.42 -0.04 -9.30
CA GLY A 757 -14.15 1.40 -9.25
C GLY A 757 -15.03 2.11 -10.28
N SER A 758 -15.58 3.27 -9.95
CA SER A 758 -16.36 4.07 -10.89
C SER A 758 -16.17 5.54 -10.64
N ASN A 759 -15.97 6.29 -11.71
CA ASN A 759 -15.94 7.74 -11.71
C ASN A 759 -16.99 8.28 -12.67
N VAL A 760 -17.85 9.17 -12.17
CA VAL A 760 -18.86 9.87 -12.98
C VAL A 760 -18.53 11.36 -12.96
N SER A 761 -18.31 11.94 -14.12
CA SER A 761 -18.13 13.37 -14.29
C SER A 761 -19.22 13.96 -15.18
N PHE A 762 -19.85 15.02 -14.69
CA PHE A 762 -20.88 15.73 -15.41
C PHE A 762 -20.55 17.21 -15.47
N ARG A 763 -20.57 17.80 -16.66
CA ARG A 763 -20.39 19.22 -16.89
C ARG A 763 -21.64 19.79 -17.55
N TYR A 764 -22.12 20.91 -17.02
CA TYR A 764 -23.17 21.69 -17.62
C TYR A 764 -22.77 23.17 -17.58
N ARG A 765 -22.42 23.73 -18.74
CA ARG A 765 -21.84 25.07 -18.88
C ARG A 765 -20.61 25.22 -17.97
N ASP A 766 -20.70 26.12 -17.00
CA ASP A 766 -19.63 26.43 -16.05
C ASP A 766 -19.65 25.56 -14.78
N TRP A 767 -20.68 24.73 -14.62
CA TRP A 767 -20.82 23.80 -13.50
C TRP A 767 -20.23 22.44 -13.84
N TYR A 768 -19.54 21.85 -12.87
CA TYR A 768 -19.15 20.44 -12.94
C TYR A 768 -19.54 19.68 -11.68
N LEU A 769 -19.80 18.39 -11.83
CA LEU A 769 -20.01 17.44 -10.78
C LEU A 769 -19.07 16.26 -11.00
N SER A 770 -18.45 15.78 -9.94
CA SER A 770 -17.61 14.59 -9.95
C SER A 770 -18.00 13.66 -8.79
N LEU A 771 -18.24 12.40 -9.10
CA LEU A 771 -18.61 11.35 -8.14
C LEU A 771 -17.66 10.18 -8.32
N GLN A 772 -17.06 9.72 -7.22
CA GLN A 772 -16.21 8.54 -7.18
C GLN A 772 -16.84 7.48 -6.29
N MET A 773 -16.85 6.25 -6.78
CA MET A 773 -17.30 5.09 -6.03
C MET A 773 -16.28 3.97 -6.12
N ASN A 774 -16.14 3.20 -5.05
CA ASN A 774 -15.39 1.96 -5.03
C ASN A 774 -16.16 0.88 -4.24
N GLY A 775 -15.91 -0.39 -4.55
CA GLY A 775 -16.58 -1.49 -3.88
C GLY A 775 -15.75 -2.76 -3.93
N ALA A 776 -16.01 -3.64 -2.96
CA ALA A 776 -15.41 -4.96 -2.90
C ALA A 776 -16.50 -5.99 -2.50
N PHE A 777 -16.47 -7.15 -3.16
CA PHE A 777 -17.53 -8.13 -3.06
C PHE A 777 -16.99 -9.56 -3.01
N GLY A 778 -17.76 -10.45 -2.38
CA GLY A 778 -17.49 -11.89 -2.31
C GLY A 778 -16.40 -12.25 -1.29
N HIS A 779 -16.29 -11.48 -0.21
CA HIS A 779 -15.40 -11.75 0.91
C HIS A 779 -16.16 -11.72 2.23
N LYS A 780 -15.51 -12.23 3.25
CA LYS A 780 -16.02 -12.25 4.62
C LYS A 780 -15.14 -11.38 5.52
N ILE A 781 -15.70 -10.98 6.65
CA ILE A 781 -15.06 -10.28 7.74
C ILE A 781 -15.38 -11.03 9.03
N PHE A 782 -14.37 -11.30 9.83
CA PHE A 782 -14.59 -11.79 11.19
C PHE A 782 -14.79 -10.59 12.13
N ASP A 783 -15.99 -10.48 12.70
CA ASP A 783 -16.37 -9.43 13.65
C ASP A 783 -15.85 -9.76 15.06
N GLY A 784 -14.55 -9.59 15.26
CA GLY A 784 -13.91 -9.71 16.58
C GLY A 784 -14.34 -8.63 17.54
N THR A 785 -14.78 -7.48 17.01
CA THR A 785 -15.39 -6.40 17.78
C THR A 785 -16.74 -6.81 18.38
N GLY A 786 -17.59 -7.43 17.56
CA GLY A 786 -18.85 -8.00 18.01
C GLY A 786 -18.67 -9.10 19.06
N LEU A 787 -17.71 -10.03 18.81
CA LEU A 787 -17.36 -11.06 19.80
C LEU A 787 -16.94 -10.45 21.14
N ALA A 788 -16.11 -9.42 21.12
CA ALA A 788 -15.58 -8.79 22.34
C ALA A 788 -16.66 -8.02 23.12
N TYR A 789 -17.40 -7.15 22.44
CA TYR A 789 -18.30 -6.21 23.12
C TYR A 789 -19.76 -6.67 23.22
N ASN A 790 -20.17 -7.74 22.53
CA ASN A 790 -21.45 -8.42 22.81
C ASN A 790 -21.29 -9.59 23.81
N ASN A 791 -20.17 -9.63 24.54
CA ASN A 791 -19.85 -10.72 25.45
C ASN A 791 -19.92 -10.25 26.90
N MET A 792 -20.67 -10.94 27.72
CA MET A 792 -20.89 -10.61 29.12
C MET A 792 -19.88 -11.25 30.09
N SER A 793 -18.95 -12.07 29.59
CA SER A 793 -17.98 -12.79 30.45
C SER A 793 -17.07 -11.86 31.25
N SER A 794 -16.77 -10.70 30.71
CA SER A 794 -15.90 -9.69 31.34
C SER A 794 -16.67 -8.47 31.86
N PHE A 795 -17.99 -8.47 31.79
CA PHE A 795 -18.82 -7.43 32.37
C PHE A 795 -19.00 -7.71 33.88
N PRO A 796 -18.89 -6.72 34.78
CA PRO A 796 -18.77 -5.27 34.53
C PRO A 796 -17.35 -4.70 34.50
N ASP A 797 -16.29 -5.49 34.53
CA ASP A 797 -14.92 -4.97 34.46
C ASP A 797 -14.67 -4.24 33.12
N TYR A 798 -15.35 -4.65 32.06
CA TYR A 798 -15.33 -4.02 30.73
C TYR A 798 -16.74 -3.55 30.36
N ASN A 799 -16.86 -2.34 29.81
CA ASN A 799 -18.10 -1.89 29.23
C ASN A 799 -18.43 -2.71 27.95
N VAL A 800 -19.69 -2.79 27.60
CA VAL A 800 -20.22 -3.61 26.51
C VAL A 800 -21.17 -2.81 25.63
N LEU A 801 -21.51 -3.35 24.45
CA LEU A 801 -22.51 -2.78 23.56
C LEU A 801 -23.90 -2.82 24.20
N LYS A 802 -24.76 -1.86 23.85
CA LYS A 802 -26.13 -1.75 24.38
C LYS A 802 -26.95 -3.03 24.24
N GLY A 803 -26.76 -3.78 23.16
CA GLY A 803 -27.45 -5.06 22.94
C GLY A 803 -26.84 -6.25 23.66
N ALA A 804 -25.68 -6.13 24.30
CA ALA A 804 -25.01 -7.27 24.92
C ALA A 804 -25.76 -7.87 26.13
N PRO A 805 -26.37 -7.08 27.05
CA PRO A 805 -27.11 -7.63 28.18
C PRO A 805 -28.37 -8.42 27.77
N GLU A 806 -28.93 -8.14 26.58
CA GLU A 806 -30.09 -8.86 26.04
C GLU A 806 -29.65 -10.19 25.42
N LYS A 807 -28.52 -10.20 24.67
CA LYS A 807 -27.94 -11.41 24.10
C LYS A 807 -27.35 -12.33 25.17
N ASN A 808 -26.83 -11.80 26.24
CA ASN A 808 -26.29 -12.47 27.42
C ASN A 808 -25.32 -13.64 27.09
N ILE A 809 -24.47 -13.45 26.07
CA ILE A 809 -23.48 -14.44 25.64
C ILE A 809 -22.30 -14.38 26.61
N VAL A 810 -21.86 -15.54 27.12
CA VAL A 810 -20.71 -15.67 28.04
C VAL A 810 -19.63 -16.61 27.46
N ASP A 811 -19.59 -16.78 26.14
CA ASP A 811 -18.62 -17.61 25.44
C ASP A 811 -17.63 -16.74 24.65
N GLN A 812 -16.34 -16.92 24.92
CA GLN A 812 -15.26 -16.14 24.29
C GLN A 812 -14.54 -16.89 23.15
N ASN A 813 -15.00 -18.09 22.77
CA ASN A 813 -14.39 -18.85 21.71
C ASN A 813 -14.77 -18.29 20.33
N VAL A 814 -13.84 -18.41 19.39
CA VAL A 814 -14.09 -18.05 17.99
C VAL A 814 -14.97 -19.10 17.33
N SER A 815 -15.89 -18.64 16.50
CA SER A 815 -16.74 -19.48 15.65
C SER A 815 -17.25 -18.67 14.47
N ASP A 816 -17.85 -19.30 13.49
CA ASP A 816 -18.45 -18.64 12.34
C ASP A 816 -19.72 -17.82 12.71
N TYR A 817 -20.20 -17.84 13.96
CA TYR A 817 -21.25 -16.96 14.46
C TYR A 817 -20.96 -15.48 14.24
N TRP A 818 -19.66 -15.10 14.27
CA TRP A 818 -19.19 -13.74 14.08
C TRP A 818 -18.60 -13.49 12.68
N LEU A 819 -18.78 -14.44 11.74
CA LEU A 819 -18.29 -14.30 10.37
C LEU A 819 -19.35 -13.65 9.47
N GLU A 820 -19.20 -12.38 9.19
CA GLU A 820 -20.16 -11.60 8.43
C GLU A 820 -19.78 -11.46 6.95
N ASN A 821 -20.72 -11.03 6.12
CA ASN A 821 -20.49 -10.64 4.74
C ASN A 821 -19.80 -9.27 4.70
N GLY A 822 -18.63 -9.21 4.07
CA GLY A 822 -17.81 -8.01 3.95
C GLY A 822 -18.14 -7.12 2.74
N ASP A 823 -19.13 -7.47 1.92
CA ASP A 823 -19.49 -6.75 0.70
C ASP A 823 -19.86 -5.29 0.97
N TYR A 824 -19.32 -4.38 0.14
CA TYR A 824 -19.64 -2.97 0.23
C TYR A 824 -19.55 -2.23 -1.10
N LEU A 825 -20.27 -1.12 -1.18
CA LEU A 825 -20.11 -0.05 -2.15
C LEU A 825 -19.93 1.26 -1.40
N ASN A 826 -18.77 1.89 -1.54
CA ASN A 826 -18.45 3.16 -0.93
C ASN A 826 -18.56 4.30 -1.93
N ILE A 827 -19.29 5.37 -1.58
CA ILE A 827 -19.29 6.63 -2.30
C ILE A 827 -18.16 7.47 -1.69
N GLU A 828 -16.99 7.41 -2.36
CA GLU A 828 -15.76 7.95 -1.82
C GLU A 828 -15.75 9.46 -1.76
N TYR A 829 -16.23 10.13 -2.83
CA TYR A 829 -16.46 11.57 -2.80
C TYR A 829 -17.53 12.02 -3.79
N LEU A 830 -18.14 13.14 -3.46
CA LEU A 830 -18.97 13.97 -4.35
C LEU A 830 -18.41 15.38 -4.34
N THR A 831 -18.08 15.91 -5.52
CA THR A 831 -17.62 17.29 -5.70
C THR A 831 -18.53 18.02 -6.68
N VAL A 832 -18.95 19.23 -6.31
CA VAL A 832 -19.62 20.18 -7.18
C VAL A 832 -18.74 21.42 -7.30
N GLY A 833 -18.50 21.88 -8.50
CA GLY A 833 -17.69 23.07 -8.71
C GLY A 833 -18.26 23.98 -9.80
N TYR A 834 -17.76 25.21 -9.76
CA TYR A 834 -18.16 26.28 -10.65
C TYR A 834 -16.94 27.00 -11.22
N ASP A 835 -16.83 27.02 -12.54
CA ASP A 835 -15.80 27.76 -13.26
C ASP A 835 -16.32 29.19 -13.48
N VAL A 836 -15.73 30.15 -12.77
CA VAL A 836 -16.17 31.55 -12.87
C VAL A 836 -15.81 32.12 -14.25
N PRO A 837 -16.77 32.60 -15.04
CA PRO A 837 -16.50 33.08 -16.39
C PRO A 837 -15.74 34.41 -16.35
N ILE A 838 -14.42 34.35 -16.56
CA ILE A 838 -13.55 35.55 -16.60
C ILE A 838 -13.33 35.93 -18.05
N LYS A 839 -13.72 37.15 -18.39
CA LYS A 839 -13.61 37.65 -19.76
C LYS A 839 -12.31 38.41 -20.06
N LYS A 840 -11.71 39.05 -19.07
CA LYS A 840 -10.48 39.86 -19.20
C LYS A 840 -9.85 40.04 -17.81
N GLY A 841 -8.51 40.10 -17.72
CA GLY A 841 -7.80 40.42 -16.49
C GLY A 841 -6.52 39.63 -16.33
N VAL A 842 -5.83 39.81 -15.21
CA VAL A 842 -4.62 39.06 -14.81
C VAL A 842 -4.98 37.63 -14.47
N VAL A 843 -6.16 37.37 -13.91
CA VAL A 843 -6.68 36.06 -13.61
C VAL A 843 -7.21 35.42 -14.88
N LYS A 844 -6.67 34.28 -15.28
CA LYS A 844 -7.08 33.54 -16.48
C LYS A 844 -8.19 32.54 -16.20
N SER A 845 -8.14 31.89 -15.03
CA SER A 845 -9.20 31.00 -14.58
C SER A 845 -9.38 31.06 -13.07
N LEU A 846 -10.62 30.90 -12.63
CA LEU A 846 -11.02 30.84 -11.22
C LEU A 846 -12.07 29.73 -11.08
N ARG A 847 -11.80 28.74 -10.26
CA ARG A 847 -12.71 27.65 -9.95
C ARG A 847 -12.98 27.60 -8.46
N LEU A 848 -14.24 27.47 -8.11
CA LEU A 848 -14.70 27.20 -6.76
C LEU A 848 -15.28 25.79 -6.70
N SER A 849 -15.06 25.08 -5.59
CA SER A 849 -15.60 23.73 -5.40
C SER A 849 -16.07 23.49 -3.98
N LEU A 850 -17.07 22.65 -3.85
CA LEU A 850 -17.55 22.06 -2.60
C LEU A 850 -17.44 20.54 -2.74
N SER A 851 -16.86 19.89 -1.75
CA SER A 851 -16.66 18.43 -1.78
C SER A 851 -17.04 17.80 -0.46
N VAL A 852 -17.58 16.59 -0.55
CA VAL A 852 -17.80 15.71 0.60
C VAL A 852 -17.07 14.42 0.32
N ASN A 853 -16.12 14.05 1.19
CA ASN A 853 -15.41 12.77 1.12
C ASN A 853 -16.02 11.76 2.10
N ASN A 854 -15.99 10.46 1.78
CA ASN A 854 -16.65 9.38 2.50
C ASN A 854 -18.13 9.67 2.70
N LEU A 855 -18.82 9.95 1.59
CA LEU A 855 -20.22 10.39 1.62
C LEU A 855 -21.14 9.31 2.19
N ALA A 856 -20.98 8.06 1.76
CA ALA A 856 -21.74 6.93 2.26
C ALA A 856 -21.06 5.59 1.95
N THR A 857 -21.24 4.62 2.82
CA THR A 857 -20.89 3.21 2.57
C THR A 857 -22.15 2.37 2.66
N ILE A 858 -22.47 1.69 1.57
CA ILE A 858 -23.62 0.77 1.47
C ILE A 858 -23.08 -0.63 1.75
N THR A 859 -23.48 -1.24 2.85
CA THR A 859 -23.00 -2.55 3.30
C THR A 859 -24.00 -3.22 4.22
N GLY A 860 -23.97 -4.54 4.26
CA GLY A 860 -24.69 -5.33 5.26
C GLY A 860 -23.84 -5.65 6.51
N TYR A 861 -22.56 -5.21 6.54
CA TYR A 861 -21.68 -5.44 7.68
C TYR A 861 -22.11 -4.62 8.91
N SER A 862 -22.17 -5.27 10.07
CA SER A 862 -22.68 -4.65 11.29
C SER A 862 -21.66 -3.74 12.01
N GLY A 863 -20.36 -4.02 11.88
CA GLY A 863 -19.27 -3.29 12.52
C GLY A 863 -19.10 -1.85 12.00
N LEU A 864 -18.04 -1.16 12.42
CA LEU A 864 -17.81 0.25 12.10
C LEU A 864 -17.61 0.49 10.61
N THR A 865 -16.81 -0.35 9.95
CA THR A 865 -16.53 -0.27 8.53
C THR A 865 -16.15 -1.64 7.95
N PRO A 866 -16.62 -1.98 6.74
CA PRO A 866 -16.15 -3.18 6.03
C PRO A 866 -14.80 -2.97 5.34
N MET A 867 -14.29 -1.74 5.31
CA MET A 867 -13.03 -1.38 4.67
C MET A 867 -11.86 -1.66 5.62
N ILE A 868 -11.59 -2.95 5.86
CA ILE A 868 -10.49 -3.45 6.69
C ILE A 868 -9.38 -4.06 5.81
N ASN A 869 -8.28 -4.51 6.43
CA ASN A 869 -7.22 -5.21 5.73
C ASN A 869 -7.72 -6.51 5.09
N SER A 870 -7.76 -6.58 3.77
CA SER A 870 -8.18 -7.76 2.99
C SER A 870 -7.10 -8.30 2.04
N TYR A 871 -5.94 -7.66 1.97
CA TYR A 871 -4.89 -7.98 1.00
C TYR A 871 -3.49 -8.15 1.59
N VAL A 872 -3.20 -7.50 2.71
CA VAL A 872 -1.90 -7.65 3.36
C VAL A 872 -1.90 -8.93 4.19
N VAL A 873 -1.04 -9.86 3.81
CA VAL A 873 -0.87 -11.14 4.50
C VAL A 873 -0.18 -10.90 5.84
N ASN A 874 -0.97 -10.77 6.89
CA ASN A 874 -0.52 -10.62 8.27
C ASN A 874 -1.60 -11.10 9.24
N SER A 875 -1.33 -10.97 10.53
CA SER A 875 -2.24 -11.40 11.62
C SER A 875 -3.57 -10.65 11.70
N THR A 876 -3.75 -9.56 10.96
CA THR A 876 -5.00 -8.76 10.97
C THR A 876 -5.85 -8.94 9.72
N MET A 877 -5.44 -9.80 8.79
CA MET A 877 -6.14 -9.97 7.51
C MET A 877 -7.57 -10.46 7.72
N GLY A 878 -8.55 -9.69 7.24
CA GLY A 878 -9.99 -10.03 7.32
C GLY A 878 -10.60 -9.93 8.73
N ILE A 879 -9.89 -9.39 9.71
CA ILE A 879 -10.34 -9.32 11.09
C ILE A 879 -10.68 -7.86 11.46
N ASP A 880 -11.89 -7.60 11.88
CA ASP A 880 -12.27 -6.39 12.62
C ASP A 880 -12.05 -6.65 14.11
N ASP A 881 -10.92 -6.25 14.62
CA ASP A 881 -10.55 -6.45 16.03
C ASP A 881 -10.68 -5.15 16.81
N LYS A 882 -11.81 -4.95 17.50
CA LYS A 882 -12.16 -3.92 18.52
C LYS A 882 -11.36 -2.58 18.54
N ARG A 883 -10.38 -2.43 17.67
CA ARG A 883 -9.42 -1.33 17.59
C ARG A 883 -9.56 -0.53 16.31
N THR A 884 -10.63 -0.78 15.53
CA THR A 884 -10.85 -0.15 14.23
C THR A 884 -11.01 1.37 14.38
N TYR A 885 -10.26 2.12 13.56
CA TYR A 885 -10.35 3.58 13.50
C TYR A 885 -11.73 4.00 12.98
N PRO A 886 -12.41 4.96 13.63
CA PRO A 886 -13.73 5.37 13.21
C PRO A 886 -13.71 6.04 11.84
N VAL A 887 -14.70 5.73 11.01
CA VAL A 887 -14.88 6.39 9.71
C VAL A 887 -15.34 7.83 9.93
N TYR A 888 -14.70 8.73 9.23
CA TYR A 888 -15.05 10.16 9.25
C TYR A 888 -15.39 10.67 7.86
N ARG A 889 -16.20 11.70 7.82
CA ARG A 889 -16.60 12.41 6.61
C ARG A 889 -15.93 13.77 6.59
N THR A 890 -15.37 14.16 5.43
CA THR A 890 -14.74 15.47 5.26
C THR A 890 -15.62 16.35 4.38
N TYR A 891 -16.02 17.50 4.90
CA TYR A 891 -16.71 18.56 4.16
C TYR A 891 -15.69 19.64 3.82
N SER A 892 -15.52 19.98 2.56
CA SER A 892 -14.46 20.89 2.14
C SER A 892 -14.89 21.90 1.08
N MET A 893 -14.19 23.03 1.09
CA MET A 893 -14.26 24.08 0.08
C MET A 893 -12.90 24.17 -0.62
N GLY A 894 -12.92 24.28 -1.93
CA GLY A 894 -11.73 24.40 -2.77
C GLY A 894 -11.75 25.65 -3.63
N LEU A 895 -10.56 26.20 -3.87
CA LEU A 895 -10.30 27.35 -4.70
C LEU A 895 -9.11 27.01 -5.62
N SER A 896 -9.28 27.21 -6.94
CA SER A 896 -8.18 27.11 -7.91
C SER A 896 -8.13 28.38 -8.75
N ILE A 897 -6.96 29.00 -8.80
CA ILE A 897 -6.73 30.26 -9.53
C ILE A 897 -5.53 30.08 -10.45
N GLN A 898 -5.64 30.56 -11.68
CA GLN A 898 -4.53 30.64 -12.64
C GLN A 898 -4.39 32.10 -13.13
N PHE A 899 -3.15 32.60 -13.09
CA PHE A 899 -2.78 33.94 -13.55
C PHE A 899 -2.02 33.91 -14.85
#